data_1e9cb3aa7a939018075f1b6875c398ac
#
_entry.id   1e9cb3aa7a939018075f1b6875c398ac
#
_cell.length_a   1.000
_cell.length_b   1.000
_cell.length_c   1.000
_cell.angle_alpha   90.00
_cell.angle_beta   90.00
_cell.angle_gamma   90.00
#
_symmetry.space_group_name_H-M   'P 1'
#
loop_
_entity.id
_entity.type
_entity.pdbx_description
1 polymer ?
#
loop_
_entity_poly.entity_id
_entity_poly.type
_entity_poly.pdbx_seq_one_letter_code
_entity_poly.pdbx_strand_id
1 'polypeptide(L)'
;MPSDYDQITRDNIRRRGEEFDDIGRLISEQIYSDRSHFIYELLQNAEDALRRRHCDDPKNNMPSSVKFALFEDRLEFRHFGQPFNEDDVKGISDVLRGTKVGDITQIGKFGIGFKSVYAFTATPQIHSGTEHFVIERYIRPKATEPCPCREDGETLFIFPFDHPDLSREKASQLISAKLRQLGPRVLLFLQHISEIEWVSHFSGETGQYLKEKRTKGKAKEVVVIGQNNGKDQEETWLVFERPVPVPQSEYTRVEIGFRLQENEREQREEVVRIKDSPLVVFFPTDKETRFGFLIQGPYKTTPARDNIQKEDDWNATLVCETACLMADVLPQLKDLGLLSVSLLEALPIRPDDFPEDGMFYPISAAVRKALETKELLPADDGSFVSAQNAKLASAEWLRKLLRQDQLNLLFQKELKWIHADITERGRHEVWKYLREELKIEEVTPDGFARKVDHAFFNDQSDQWLIGFYAQLPNQKALWKKGSGNYYDADGPLRKKPFIRLQDGSHVRPFDDDDKPNAYLPAKTPVDSQLPTVKAEIAYHDEVRRFLVSDLKIPEFDIVAEVIEHVLPKYTSPNPPQTDEHLRDIEKIVEAFQTDSQEKQKRLKDALKETPFILSRSSVSDDEIYRRPDALYFLDDSLEMYFSGNSDVGLISSIYQRSALDMCASLGVRYEVRIDKRKPDYQGCIRLRDYHGWHERGLFGFDPDIEVEGLSIALSPPTPEKSLFIWNKIVLPNAECIRGTIEKSSRQTYENSSKEERISESFGRLLIESKWLPGADGHSLCPAEISLDELPEQFERSEKLADLLGMKKDIVAKLAEEAGINQETIELARELERNPDILKSVQEQIKKKKGIDFPNQKVVDPERRKSKIIDELQVSPDKQYEPRTRSVRISEATQYVRTWLQNQYKNENGQMGCQICKKEMPFKKLDGEYYFEAVEAFTKDIFPKEHEAQFLALCPLCAAMYKELGKKDEAVMADLRKALLNMDSLEAPLRLGDLETTIQFVETHLCDIKTILEEIGRSED
;
A
#
# COMPACT_ATOMS: atom_id res chain seq x y z
N MET A 1 -48.72 -12.23 -47.45
CA MET A 1 -48.75 -13.69 -47.71
C MET A 1 -47.37 -14.20 -47.44
N PRO A 2 -47.20 -15.36 -46.86
CA PRO A 2 -45.88 -15.95 -46.68
C PRO A 2 -45.15 -16.13 -47.99
N SER A 3 -43.82 -16.17 -47.94
CA SER A 3 -42.96 -16.41 -49.10
C SER A 3 -43.18 -17.81 -49.70
N ASP A 4 -42.89 -17.99 -50.99
CA ASP A 4 -42.88 -19.29 -51.65
C ASP A 4 -41.56 -20.04 -51.27
N TYR A 5 -41.60 -20.77 -50.16
CA TYR A 5 -40.42 -21.53 -49.66
C TYR A 5 -39.97 -22.63 -50.63
N ASP A 6 -40.88 -23.22 -51.35
CA ASP A 6 -40.55 -24.28 -52.35
C ASP A 6 -39.80 -23.68 -53.55
N GLN A 7 -40.17 -22.49 -53.96
CA GLN A 7 -39.46 -21.80 -55.05
C GLN A 7 -38.07 -21.33 -54.52
N ILE A 8 -37.96 -20.81 -53.28
CA ILE A 8 -36.69 -20.40 -52.68
C ILE A 8 -35.76 -21.64 -52.56
N THR A 9 -36.29 -22.76 -52.12
CA THR A 9 -35.55 -24.04 -52.03
C THR A 9 -35.00 -24.49 -53.37
N ARG A 10 -35.83 -24.46 -54.40
CA ARG A 10 -35.41 -24.80 -55.78
C ARG A 10 -34.30 -23.88 -56.28
N ASP A 11 -34.45 -22.59 -56.05
CA ASP A 11 -33.45 -21.56 -56.43
C ASP A 11 -32.13 -21.73 -55.69
N ASN A 12 -32.17 -22.03 -54.35
CA ASN A 12 -30.99 -22.29 -53.58
C ASN A 12 -30.26 -23.56 -53.99
N ILE A 13 -30.98 -24.68 -54.24
CA ILE A 13 -30.42 -25.95 -54.78
C ILE A 13 -29.80 -25.72 -56.15
N ARG A 14 -30.48 -25.00 -57.01
CA ARG A 14 -29.97 -24.72 -58.38
C ARG A 14 -28.65 -23.96 -58.36
N ARG A 15 -28.47 -23.07 -57.37
CA ARG A 15 -27.25 -22.24 -57.22
C ARG A 15 -26.12 -22.95 -56.50
N ARG A 16 -26.42 -23.80 -55.50
CA ARG A 16 -25.43 -24.33 -54.56
C ARG A 16 -25.19 -25.84 -54.74
N GLY A 17 -26.05 -26.51 -55.44
CA GLY A 17 -26.05 -27.98 -55.58
C GLY A 17 -26.92 -28.71 -54.58
N GLU A 18 -27.24 -29.99 -54.84
CA GLU A 18 -28.03 -30.79 -53.88
C GLU A 18 -27.24 -31.27 -52.68
N GLU A 19 -25.91 -31.39 -52.82
CA GLU A 19 -24.97 -31.89 -51.81
C GLU A 19 -24.24 -30.75 -51.10
N PHE A 20 -24.98 -29.70 -50.68
CA PHE A 20 -24.38 -28.54 -49.97
C PHE A 20 -24.04 -28.85 -48.52
N ASP A 21 -24.42 -29.98 -47.97
CA ASP A 21 -24.30 -30.32 -46.55
C ASP A 21 -22.85 -30.31 -46.03
N ASP A 22 -21.89 -30.82 -46.82
CA ASP A 22 -20.46 -30.82 -46.42
C ASP A 22 -19.87 -29.42 -46.40
N ILE A 23 -20.27 -28.56 -47.32
CA ILE A 23 -19.85 -27.15 -47.34
C ILE A 23 -20.51 -26.40 -46.17
N GLY A 24 -21.81 -26.65 -45.93
CA GLY A 24 -22.55 -26.08 -44.82
C GLY A 24 -21.93 -26.45 -43.48
N ARG A 25 -21.53 -27.72 -43.30
CA ARG A 25 -20.81 -28.16 -42.10
C ARG A 25 -19.46 -27.48 -41.95
N LEU A 26 -18.67 -27.37 -43.00
CA LEU A 26 -17.35 -26.71 -42.98
C LEU A 26 -17.48 -25.24 -42.61
N ILE A 27 -18.50 -24.54 -43.12
CA ILE A 27 -18.77 -23.14 -42.80
C ILE A 27 -19.16 -22.97 -41.32
N SER A 28 -20.00 -23.85 -40.77
CA SER A 28 -20.50 -23.75 -39.40
C SER A 28 -19.49 -24.17 -38.34
N GLU A 29 -18.57 -25.10 -38.65
CA GLU A 29 -17.64 -25.69 -37.70
C GLU A 29 -16.24 -25.07 -37.71
N GLN A 30 -15.77 -24.58 -38.90
CA GLN A 30 -14.39 -24.16 -39.06
C GLN A 30 -14.17 -22.63 -39.09
N ILE A 31 -15.20 -21.81 -39.29
CA ILE A 31 -15.06 -20.36 -39.41
C ILE A 31 -14.91 -19.73 -38.05
N TYR A 32 -15.51 -20.28 -37.01
CA TYR A 32 -15.47 -19.72 -35.66
C TYR A 32 -14.72 -20.65 -34.70
N SER A 33 -13.70 -20.14 -34.07
CA SER A 33 -12.96 -20.84 -33.01
C SER A 33 -13.83 -21.12 -31.77
N ASP A 34 -14.80 -20.25 -31.50
CA ASP A 34 -15.81 -20.39 -30.45
C ASP A 34 -17.19 -20.69 -31.05
N ARG A 35 -17.72 -21.89 -30.82
CA ARG A 35 -19.06 -22.30 -31.29
C ARG A 35 -20.18 -21.36 -30.80
N SER A 36 -20.02 -20.73 -29.63
CA SER A 36 -21.03 -19.83 -29.03
C SER A 36 -21.02 -18.41 -29.61
N HIS A 37 -20.18 -18.12 -30.60
CA HIS A 37 -20.11 -16.81 -31.27
C HIS A 37 -21.44 -16.41 -31.94
N PHE A 38 -22.29 -17.37 -32.32
CA PHE A 38 -23.59 -17.10 -32.92
C PHE A 38 -24.49 -16.18 -32.08
N ILE A 39 -24.30 -16.11 -30.77
CA ILE A 39 -25.05 -15.19 -29.89
C ILE A 39 -24.83 -13.74 -30.32
N TYR A 40 -23.60 -13.35 -30.64
CA TYR A 40 -23.32 -12.02 -31.15
C TYR A 40 -23.92 -11.79 -32.55
N GLU A 41 -23.94 -12.80 -33.40
CA GLU A 41 -24.56 -12.72 -34.70
C GLU A 41 -26.09 -12.56 -34.59
N LEU A 42 -26.74 -13.22 -33.62
CA LEU A 42 -28.17 -13.01 -33.35
C LEU A 42 -28.45 -11.59 -32.85
N LEU A 43 -27.64 -11.09 -31.91
CA LEU A 43 -27.76 -9.71 -31.42
C LEU A 43 -27.57 -8.69 -32.55
N GLN A 44 -26.62 -8.96 -33.47
CA GLN A 44 -26.34 -8.16 -34.63
C GLN A 44 -27.53 -8.09 -35.59
N ASN A 45 -28.13 -9.25 -35.89
CA ASN A 45 -29.30 -9.33 -36.75
C ASN A 45 -30.52 -8.62 -36.10
N ALA A 46 -30.66 -8.72 -34.77
CA ALA A 46 -31.69 -8.00 -34.04
C ALA A 46 -31.46 -6.47 -34.08
N GLU A 47 -30.21 -6.00 -33.87
CA GLU A 47 -29.86 -4.59 -33.98
C GLU A 47 -30.21 -4.01 -35.34
N ASP A 48 -29.89 -4.75 -36.42
CA ASP A 48 -30.24 -4.33 -37.79
C ASP A 48 -31.75 -4.35 -38.03
N ALA A 49 -32.47 -5.34 -37.52
CA ALA A 49 -33.94 -5.42 -37.66
C ALA A 49 -34.63 -4.31 -36.87
N LEU A 50 -34.13 -3.96 -35.65
CA LEU A 50 -34.63 -2.85 -34.87
C LEU A 50 -34.33 -1.50 -35.55
N ARG A 51 -33.13 -1.36 -36.16
CA ARG A 51 -32.78 -0.20 -36.96
C ARG A 51 -33.75 -0.02 -38.15
N ARG A 52 -34.00 -1.07 -38.90
CA ARG A 52 -34.97 -1.01 -40.03
C ARG A 52 -36.34 -0.59 -39.58
N ARG A 53 -36.86 -1.18 -38.49
CA ARG A 53 -38.14 -0.80 -37.88
C ARG A 53 -38.16 0.70 -37.51
N HIS A 54 -37.09 1.18 -36.87
CA HIS A 54 -37.01 2.60 -36.43
C HIS A 54 -36.94 3.57 -37.61
N CYS A 55 -36.28 3.19 -38.72
CA CYS A 55 -36.23 3.96 -39.94
C CYS A 55 -37.60 4.05 -40.62
N ASP A 56 -38.36 2.94 -40.64
CA ASP A 56 -39.67 2.84 -41.29
C ASP A 56 -40.75 3.55 -40.44
N ASP A 57 -40.70 3.41 -39.10
CA ASP A 57 -41.62 4.04 -38.18
C ASP A 57 -40.88 4.54 -36.90
N PRO A 58 -40.38 5.78 -36.90
CA PRO A 58 -39.68 6.36 -35.74
C PRO A 58 -40.55 6.52 -34.50
N LYS A 59 -41.88 6.43 -34.59
CA LYS A 59 -42.81 6.52 -33.49
C LYS A 59 -43.30 5.21 -32.96
N ASN A 60 -42.77 4.11 -33.49
CA ASN A 60 -43.12 2.79 -33.05
C ASN A 60 -42.70 2.56 -31.59
N ASN A 61 -43.68 2.19 -30.78
CA ASN A 61 -43.51 1.99 -29.30
C ASN A 61 -43.22 0.52 -28.95
N MET A 62 -42.96 -0.37 -29.89
CA MET A 62 -42.61 -1.77 -29.60
C MET A 62 -41.27 -1.82 -28.85
N PRO A 63 -41.04 -2.82 -27.97
CA PRO A 63 -39.82 -2.94 -27.19
C PRO A 63 -38.56 -2.91 -28.06
N SER A 64 -37.51 -2.33 -27.52
CA SER A 64 -36.14 -2.37 -28.05
C SER A 64 -35.28 -3.38 -27.27
N SER A 65 -35.93 -4.35 -26.67
CA SER A 65 -35.30 -5.46 -25.96
C SER A 65 -35.17 -6.70 -26.86
N VAL A 66 -34.19 -7.53 -26.48
CA VAL A 66 -34.02 -8.88 -26.99
C VAL A 66 -34.00 -9.88 -25.86
N LYS A 67 -34.49 -11.09 -26.09
CA LYS A 67 -34.59 -12.11 -25.07
C LYS A 67 -34.07 -13.47 -25.56
N PHE A 68 -33.21 -14.08 -24.71
CA PHE A 68 -32.78 -15.46 -24.85
C PHE A 68 -33.51 -16.31 -23.80
N ALA A 69 -34.18 -17.37 -24.24
CA ALA A 69 -34.77 -18.36 -23.33
C ALA A 69 -34.13 -19.73 -23.61
N LEU A 70 -33.36 -20.22 -22.67
CA LEU A 70 -32.61 -21.46 -22.77
C LEU A 70 -33.39 -22.60 -22.08
N PHE A 71 -33.75 -23.62 -22.84
CA PHE A 71 -34.40 -24.84 -22.38
C PHE A 71 -33.38 -26.00 -22.44
N GLU A 72 -33.74 -27.18 -21.94
CA GLU A 72 -32.89 -28.38 -22.05
C GLU A 72 -32.71 -28.86 -23.50
N ASP A 73 -33.69 -28.61 -24.34
CA ASP A 73 -33.76 -29.14 -25.70
C ASP A 73 -33.58 -28.08 -26.78
N ARG A 74 -33.59 -26.81 -26.45
CA ARG A 74 -33.53 -25.70 -27.40
C ARG A 74 -33.14 -24.38 -26.79
N LEU A 75 -32.70 -23.46 -27.66
CA LEU A 75 -32.61 -22.01 -27.35
C LEU A 75 -33.69 -21.28 -28.14
N GLU A 76 -34.39 -20.36 -27.50
CA GLU A 76 -35.27 -19.40 -28.15
C GLU A 76 -34.64 -18.01 -28.09
N PHE A 77 -34.67 -17.30 -29.21
CA PHE A 77 -34.23 -15.92 -29.33
C PHE A 77 -35.34 -15.04 -29.85
N ARG A 78 -35.62 -13.93 -29.22
CA ARG A 78 -36.78 -13.12 -29.49
C ARG A 78 -36.40 -11.63 -29.59
N HIS A 79 -37.01 -10.89 -30.52
CA HIS A 79 -36.94 -9.45 -30.65
C HIS A 79 -38.13 -8.86 -31.38
N PHE A 80 -38.37 -7.56 -31.25
CA PHE A 80 -39.43 -6.82 -31.92
C PHE A 80 -38.91 -5.96 -33.08
N GLY A 81 -37.94 -6.40 -33.83
CA GLY A 81 -37.44 -5.73 -35.04
C GLY A 81 -38.42 -5.78 -36.22
N GLN A 82 -38.01 -5.20 -37.37
CA GLN A 82 -38.76 -5.26 -38.60
C GLN A 82 -39.05 -6.76 -38.95
N PRO A 83 -40.32 -7.13 -39.18
CA PRO A 83 -40.65 -8.49 -39.60
C PRO A 83 -39.97 -8.90 -40.91
N PHE A 84 -39.72 -10.16 -41.04
CA PHE A 84 -39.12 -10.73 -42.27
C PHE A 84 -40.01 -10.51 -43.50
N ASN A 85 -39.34 -10.18 -44.56
CA ASN A 85 -39.92 -10.21 -45.94
C ASN A 85 -39.28 -11.35 -46.78
N GLU A 86 -39.69 -11.49 -48.01
CA GLU A 86 -39.18 -12.54 -48.92
C GLU A 86 -37.66 -12.46 -49.14
N ASP A 87 -37.09 -11.26 -49.21
CA ASP A 87 -35.65 -11.09 -49.37
C ASP A 87 -34.88 -11.47 -48.07
N ASP A 88 -35.44 -11.23 -46.89
CA ASP A 88 -34.89 -11.70 -45.63
C ASP A 88 -34.90 -13.24 -45.55
N VAL A 89 -35.98 -13.91 -45.99
CA VAL A 89 -36.05 -15.37 -46.07
C VAL A 89 -35.01 -15.91 -47.06
N LYS A 90 -34.89 -15.30 -48.24
CA LYS A 90 -33.84 -15.66 -49.23
C LYS A 90 -32.43 -15.44 -48.65
N GLY A 91 -32.20 -14.34 -47.93
CA GLY A 91 -30.94 -13.99 -47.33
C GLY A 91 -30.49 -14.96 -46.23
N ILE A 92 -31.41 -15.34 -45.34
CA ILE A 92 -31.10 -16.23 -44.21
C ILE A 92 -31.00 -17.69 -44.63
N SER A 93 -31.68 -18.07 -45.69
CA SER A 93 -31.68 -19.47 -46.24
C SER A 93 -30.63 -19.73 -47.31
N ASP A 94 -29.92 -18.72 -47.84
CA ASP A 94 -28.81 -18.90 -48.82
C ASP A 94 -27.45 -18.64 -48.10
N VAL A 95 -26.35 -18.91 -48.79
CA VAL A 95 -24.98 -18.60 -48.39
C VAL A 95 -24.39 -17.57 -49.36
N LEU A 96 -23.66 -16.57 -48.86
CA LEU A 96 -23.07 -15.49 -49.68
C LEU A 96 -24.07 -14.58 -50.42
N ARG A 97 -25.35 -14.69 -50.12
CA ARG A 97 -26.41 -13.81 -50.63
C ARG A 97 -26.91 -12.94 -49.48
N GLY A 98 -26.05 -12.14 -48.93
CA GLY A 98 -26.51 -11.10 -47.99
C GLY A 98 -27.25 -10.02 -48.77
N THR A 99 -28.45 -9.63 -48.38
CA THR A 99 -29.11 -8.39 -48.78
C THR A 99 -28.24 -7.15 -48.48
N LYS A 100 -27.09 -7.37 -47.85
CA LYS A 100 -26.13 -6.40 -47.32
C LYS A 100 -24.84 -6.31 -48.15
N VAL A 101 -24.71 -7.05 -49.28
CA VAL A 101 -23.50 -6.99 -50.12
C VAL A 101 -23.39 -5.62 -50.80
N GLY A 102 -22.44 -4.80 -50.32
CA GLY A 102 -22.22 -3.43 -50.83
C GLY A 102 -22.53 -2.30 -49.80
N ASP A 103 -23.33 -2.56 -48.79
CA ASP A 103 -23.60 -1.58 -47.72
C ASP A 103 -22.59 -1.70 -46.59
N ILE A 104 -21.64 -0.76 -46.55
CA ILE A 104 -20.56 -0.72 -45.57
C ILE A 104 -21.10 -0.37 -44.16
N THR A 105 -22.31 0.16 -44.06
CA THR A 105 -22.95 0.60 -42.81
C THR A 105 -23.67 -0.51 -42.09
N GLN A 106 -23.92 -1.65 -42.75
CA GLN A 106 -24.60 -2.79 -42.13
C GLN A 106 -23.61 -3.80 -41.55
N ILE A 107 -24.02 -4.34 -40.42
CA ILE A 107 -23.31 -5.35 -39.69
C ILE A 107 -23.54 -6.71 -40.43
N GLY A 108 -22.50 -7.53 -40.67
CA GLY A 108 -22.66 -8.89 -41.28
C GLY A 108 -22.47 -8.97 -42.77
N LYS A 109 -21.32 -8.53 -43.26
CA LYS A 109 -20.93 -8.48 -44.67
C LYS A 109 -20.95 -9.79 -45.47
N PHE A 110 -20.77 -10.91 -44.81
CA PHE A 110 -20.48 -12.16 -45.51
C PHE A 110 -21.71 -13.06 -45.78
N GLY A 111 -22.91 -12.69 -45.29
CA GLY A 111 -24.11 -13.57 -45.42
C GLY A 111 -23.95 -14.95 -44.77
N ILE A 112 -22.95 -15.11 -43.93
CA ILE A 112 -22.56 -16.37 -43.31
C ILE A 112 -22.88 -16.37 -41.81
N GLY A 113 -23.04 -15.21 -41.20
CA GLY A 113 -23.14 -15.03 -39.72
C GLY A 113 -24.25 -15.90 -39.10
N PHE A 114 -25.46 -15.88 -39.70
CA PHE A 114 -26.54 -16.75 -39.21
C PHE A 114 -26.18 -18.24 -39.29
N LYS A 115 -25.32 -18.66 -40.22
CA LYS A 115 -24.94 -20.07 -40.37
C LYS A 115 -24.14 -20.61 -39.16
N SER A 116 -23.65 -19.74 -38.31
CA SER A 116 -23.00 -20.13 -37.04
C SER A 116 -23.95 -20.84 -36.07
N VAL A 117 -25.29 -20.65 -36.20
CA VAL A 117 -26.27 -21.38 -35.37
C VAL A 117 -26.23 -22.89 -35.61
N TYR A 118 -25.80 -23.33 -36.80
CA TYR A 118 -25.69 -24.74 -37.14
C TYR A 118 -24.60 -25.48 -36.34
N ALA A 119 -23.80 -24.78 -35.59
CA ALA A 119 -22.93 -25.39 -34.58
C ALA A 119 -23.70 -26.04 -33.42
N PHE A 120 -24.98 -25.70 -33.25
CA PHE A 120 -25.84 -26.18 -32.16
C PHE A 120 -27.15 -26.83 -32.65
N THR A 121 -27.65 -26.43 -33.80
CA THR A 121 -28.94 -26.92 -34.33
C THR A 121 -28.78 -27.34 -35.79
N ALA A 122 -29.45 -28.42 -36.20
CA ALA A 122 -29.57 -28.83 -37.61
C ALA A 122 -30.80 -28.20 -38.27
N THR A 123 -31.80 -27.80 -37.48
CA THR A 123 -33.11 -27.39 -37.98
C THR A 123 -33.59 -26.08 -37.30
N PRO A 124 -32.91 -24.92 -37.53
CA PRO A 124 -33.36 -23.66 -36.99
C PRO A 124 -34.73 -23.28 -37.52
N GLN A 125 -35.62 -22.80 -36.61
CA GLN A 125 -36.98 -22.38 -36.95
C GLN A 125 -37.10 -20.86 -36.79
N ILE A 126 -37.83 -20.24 -37.69
CA ILE A 126 -38.04 -18.80 -37.69
C ILE A 126 -39.52 -18.50 -37.83
N HIS A 127 -40.02 -17.64 -36.91
CA HIS A 127 -41.40 -17.15 -36.93
C HIS A 127 -41.35 -15.61 -36.85
N SER A 128 -41.69 -14.94 -37.97
CA SER A 128 -41.59 -13.47 -38.09
C SER A 128 -42.69 -12.91 -38.98
N GLY A 129 -43.58 -12.09 -38.48
CA GLY A 129 -44.72 -11.59 -39.23
C GLY A 129 -45.57 -12.70 -39.81
N THR A 130 -45.67 -12.80 -41.13
CA THR A 130 -46.38 -13.89 -41.84
C THR A 130 -45.43 -15.08 -42.23
N GLU A 131 -44.14 -14.95 -41.95
CA GLU A 131 -43.14 -15.97 -42.28
C GLU A 131 -42.98 -16.98 -41.14
N HIS A 132 -43.23 -18.27 -41.42
CA HIS A 132 -43.11 -19.37 -40.48
C HIS A 132 -42.44 -20.55 -41.18
N PHE A 133 -41.15 -20.78 -40.89
CA PHE A 133 -40.37 -21.77 -41.59
C PHE A 133 -39.28 -22.38 -40.75
N VAL A 134 -38.87 -23.60 -41.12
CA VAL A 134 -37.68 -24.26 -40.63
C VAL A 134 -36.67 -24.33 -41.79
N ILE A 135 -35.39 -24.19 -41.48
CA ILE A 135 -34.37 -24.36 -42.53
C ILE A 135 -33.74 -25.74 -42.34
N GLU A 136 -33.98 -26.61 -43.34
CA GLU A 136 -33.39 -27.94 -43.40
C GLU A 136 -32.11 -27.91 -44.27
N ARG A 137 -31.13 -28.73 -43.94
CA ARG A 137 -29.90 -28.89 -44.74
C ARG A 137 -29.26 -27.55 -45.15
N TYR A 138 -29.17 -26.62 -44.22
CA TYR A 138 -28.52 -25.29 -44.33
C TYR A 138 -29.20 -24.27 -45.28
N ILE A 139 -29.85 -24.73 -46.37
CA ILE A 139 -30.32 -23.85 -47.45
C ILE A 139 -31.77 -24.09 -47.88
N ARG A 140 -32.51 -24.99 -47.22
CA ARG A 140 -33.85 -25.40 -47.64
C ARG A 140 -34.91 -24.90 -46.65
N PRO A 141 -35.45 -23.71 -46.87
CA PRO A 141 -36.59 -23.25 -46.06
C PRO A 141 -37.83 -24.10 -46.41
N LYS A 142 -38.58 -24.47 -45.38
CA LYS A 142 -39.79 -25.25 -45.45
C LYS A 142 -40.84 -24.70 -44.48
N ALA A 143 -42.07 -24.56 -44.95
CA ALA A 143 -43.16 -24.07 -44.11
C ALA A 143 -43.32 -24.88 -42.83
N THR A 144 -43.59 -24.20 -41.73
CA THR A 144 -43.97 -24.80 -40.46
C THR A 144 -45.20 -24.10 -39.89
N GLU A 145 -45.88 -24.74 -38.93
CA GLU A 145 -47.01 -24.10 -38.25
C GLU A 145 -46.54 -22.88 -37.45
N PRO A 146 -47.37 -21.84 -37.38
CA PRO A 146 -47.09 -20.71 -36.53
C PRO A 146 -46.90 -21.10 -35.05
N CYS A 147 -45.87 -20.61 -34.40
CA CYS A 147 -45.62 -20.88 -32.99
C CYS A 147 -46.65 -20.13 -32.11
N PRO A 148 -47.50 -20.82 -31.34
CA PRO A 148 -48.51 -20.18 -30.51
C PRO A 148 -47.92 -19.31 -29.37
N CYS A 149 -46.66 -19.52 -29.04
CA CYS A 149 -45.96 -18.80 -27.99
C CYS A 149 -45.36 -17.46 -28.48
N ARG A 150 -45.43 -17.12 -29.76
CA ARG A 150 -44.95 -15.87 -30.34
C ARG A 150 -45.96 -14.74 -30.09
N GLU A 151 -45.45 -13.61 -29.63
CA GLU A 151 -46.24 -12.40 -29.46
C GLU A 151 -46.47 -11.67 -30.81
N ASP A 152 -47.49 -10.80 -30.84
CA ASP A 152 -47.72 -10.00 -32.06
C ASP A 152 -46.62 -8.98 -32.27
N GLY A 153 -46.13 -8.90 -33.53
CA GLY A 153 -44.96 -8.08 -33.86
C GLY A 153 -43.61 -8.63 -33.47
N GLU A 154 -43.59 -9.75 -32.76
CA GLU A 154 -42.34 -10.43 -32.35
C GLU A 154 -41.74 -11.26 -33.51
N THR A 155 -40.42 -11.27 -33.62
CA THR A 155 -39.65 -12.28 -34.35
C THR A 155 -39.06 -13.26 -33.36
N LEU A 156 -39.41 -14.53 -33.54
CA LEU A 156 -38.97 -15.64 -32.69
C LEU A 156 -38.12 -16.60 -33.52
N PHE A 157 -36.90 -16.86 -33.06
CA PHE A 157 -36.05 -17.93 -33.54
C PHE A 157 -36.09 -19.07 -32.51
N ILE A 158 -36.17 -20.30 -32.99
CA ILE A 158 -36.05 -21.52 -32.20
C ILE A 158 -34.90 -22.35 -32.74
N PHE A 159 -33.97 -22.71 -31.90
CA PHE A 159 -32.81 -23.52 -32.23
C PHE A 159 -32.88 -24.82 -31.40
N PRO A 160 -33.50 -25.88 -31.92
CA PRO A 160 -33.48 -27.20 -31.27
C PRO A 160 -32.04 -27.71 -31.14
N PHE A 161 -31.72 -28.37 -30.03
CA PHE A 161 -30.41 -29.02 -29.87
C PHE A 161 -30.43 -30.41 -30.50
N ASP A 162 -30.44 -30.40 -31.79
CA ASP A 162 -30.54 -31.59 -32.67
C ASP A 162 -29.29 -31.82 -33.54
N HIS A 163 -28.19 -31.12 -33.17
CA HIS A 163 -26.91 -31.30 -33.86
C HIS A 163 -26.38 -32.73 -33.64
N PRO A 164 -25.95 -33.46 -34.69
CA PRO A 164 -25.58 -34.87 -34.57
C PRO A 164 -24.37 -35.13 -33.67
N ASP A 165 -23.42 -34.19 -33.59
CA ASP A 165 -22.15 -34.34 -32.88
C ASP A 165 -22.11 -33.58 -31.54
N LEU A 166 -23.25 -33.02 -31.08
CA LEU A 166 -23.31 -32.24 -29.85
C LEU A 166 -24.52 -32.67 -29.03
N SER A 167 -24.29 -33.20 -27.82
CA SER A 167 -25.40 -33.56 -26.93
C SER A 167 -26.17 -32.31 -26.49
N ARG A 168 -27.42 -32.45 -26.13
CA ARG A 168 -28.29 -31.36 -25.66
C ARG A 168 -27.77 -30.74 -24.41
N GLU A 169 -27.27 -31.54 -23.47
CA GLU A 169 -26.69 -31.09 -22.20
C GLU A 169 -25.46 -30.22 -22.47
N LYS A 170 -24.58 -30.65 -23.37
CA LYS A 170 -23.38 -29.88 -23.71
C LYS A 170 -23.71 -28.61 -24.47
N ALA A 171 -24.71 -28.63 -25.34
CA ALA A 171 -25.19 -27.45 -26.03
C ALA A 171 -25.73 -26.40 -25.03
N SER A 172 -26.61 -26.82 -24.13
CA SER A 172 -27.20 -25.94 -23.12
C SER A 172 -26.16 -25.39 -22.17
N GLN A 173 -25.16 -26.19 -21.73
CA GLN A 173 -24.04 -25.73 -20.89
C GLN A 173 -23.19 -24.67 -21.57
N LEU A 174 -22.79 -24.90 -22.83
CA LEU A 174 -21.96 -23.94 -23.59
C LEU A 174 -22.69 -22.59 -23.77
N ILE A 175 -23.98 -22.66 -24.14
CA ILE A 175 -24.79 -21.45 -24.31
C ILE A 175 -25.02 -20.75 -23.02
N SER A 176 -25.31 -21.46 -21.92
CA SER A 176 -25.48 -20.88 -20.59
C SER A 176 -24.20 -20.20 -20.14
N ALA A 177 -23.03 -20.83 -20.31
CA ALA A 177 -21.74 -20.23 -20.01
C ALA A 177 -21.52 -18.91 -20.77
N LYS A 178 -21.83 -18.89 -22.07
CA LYS A 178 -21.68 -17.68 -22.89
C LYS A 178 -22.64 -16.57 -22.49
N LEU A 179 -23.89 -16.88 -22.20
CA LEU A 179 -24.88 -15.90 -21.75
C LEU A 179 -24.48 -15.28 -20.42
N ARG A 180 -23.90 -16.06 -19.49
CA ARG A 180 -23.32 -15.52 -18.25
C ARG A 180 -22.11 -14.62 -18.49
N GLN A 181 -21.29 -14.93 -19.52
CA GLN A 181 -20.12 -14.13 -19.89
C GLN A 181 -20.48 -12.83 -20.64
N LEU A 182 -21.70 -12.73 -21.19
CA LEU A 182 -22.18 -11.49 -21.74
C LEU A 182 -22.14 -10.44 -20.61
N GLY A 183 -21.29 -9.45 -20.74
CA GLY A 183 -21.25 -8.32 -19.81
C GLY A 183 -22.14 -7.18 -20.28
N PRO A 184 -22.44 -6.22 -19.40
CA PRO A 184 -23.25 -5.04 -19.77
C PRO A 184 -22.63 -4.22 -20.90
N ARG A 185 -21.31 -4.29 -21.09
CA ARG A 185 -20.59 -3.60 -22.17
C ARG A 185 -21.04 -4.00 -23.58
N VAL A 186 -21.69 -5.14 -23.76
CA VAL A 186 -22.24 -5.58 -25.04
C VAL A 186 -23.23 -4.56 -25.61
N LEU A 187 -23.94 -3.82 -24.74
CA LEU A 187 -24.90 -2.79 -25.14
C LEU A 187 -24.25 -1.43 -25.45
N LEU A 188 -23.00 -1.20 -25.04
CA LEU A 188 -22.39 0.14 -25.02
C LEU A 188 -22.53 0.88 -26.35
N PHE A 189 -22.18 0.27 -27.46
CA PHE A 189 -22.14 0.89 -28.76
C PHE A 189 -23.36 0.55 -29.66
N LEU A 190 -24.24 -0.38 -29.23
CA LEU A 190 -25.46 -0.67 -29.93
C LEU A 190 -26.39 0.56 -29.93
N GLN A 191 -27.13 0.78 -30.96
CA GLN A 191 -27.97 1.98 -31.07
C GLN A 191 -29.41 1.74 -30.77
N HIS A 192 -29.92 0.57 -31.16
CA HIS A 192 -31.34 0.22 -31.16
C HIS A 192 -31.71 -0.80 -30.10
N ILE A 193 -30.81 -1.72 -29.72
CA ILE A 193 -31.01 -2.59 -28.57
C ILE A 193 -30.69 -1.78 -27.31
N SER A 194 -31.69 -1.66 -26.43
CA SER A 194 -31.55 -1.00 -25.11
C SER A 194 -31.51 -2.01 -23.96
N GLU A 195 -31.95 -3.24 -24.19
CA GLU A 195 -32.06 -4.26 -23.17
C GLU A 195 -31.81 -5.64 -23.76
N ILE A 196 -31.08 -6.47 -23.01
CA ILE A 196 -30.90 -7.89 -23.28
C ILE A 196 -31.32 -8.66 -22.04
N GLU A 197 -32.32 -9.53 -22.17
CA GLU A 197 -32.73 -10.46 -21.15
C GLU A 197 -32.32 -11.86 -21.51
N TRP A 198 -31.92 -12.66 -20.53
CA TRP A 198 -31.80 -14.10 -20.75
C TRP A 198 -32.30 -14.89 -19.53
N VAL A 199 -32.86 -16.04 -19.78
CA VAL A 199 -33.37 -16.97 -18.78
C VAL A 199 -33.01 -18.41 -19.18
N SER A 200 -32.48 -19.15 -18.22
CA SER A 200 -32.28 -20.59 -18.36
C SER A 200 -33.35 -21.30 -17.54
N HIS A 201 -34.30 -21.91 -18.26
CA HIS A 201 -35.43 -22.63 -17.65
C HIS A 201 -35.01 -23.93 -16.95
N PHE A 202 -33.86 -24.52 -17.33
CA PHE A 202 -33.36 -25.72 -16.68
C PHE A 202 -32.51 -25.47 -15.45
N SER A 203 -31.73 -24.36 -15.40
CA SER A 203 -30.91 -24.00 -14.25
C SER A 203 -31.57 -22.95 -13.33
N GLY A 204 -32.65 -22.29 -13.77
CA GLY A 204 -33.31 -21.20 -13.07
C GLY A 204 -32.51 -19.89 -13.05
N GLU A 205 -31.40 -19.83 -13.77
CA GLU A 205 -30.56 -18.63 -13.84
C GLU A 205 -31.17 -17.58 -14.78
N THR A 206 -30.98 -16.34 -14.42
CA THR A 206 -31.44 -15.18 -15.20
C THR A 206 -30.37 -14.11 -15.30
N GLY A 207 -30.41 -13.35 -16.37
CA GLY A 207 -29.61 -12.13 -16.49
C GLY A 207 -30.33 -11.08 -17.31
N GLN A 208 -30.03 -9.83 -16.98
CA GLN A 208 -30.59 -8.67 -17.66
C GLN A 208 -29.48 -7.64 -17.83
N TYR A 209 -29.37 -7.10 -19.02
CA TYR A 209 -28.48 -5.99 -19.32
C TYR A 209 -29.31 -4.83 -19.83
N LEU A 210 -29.11 -3.66 -19.24
CA LEU A 210 -29.83 -2.44 -19.55
C LEU A 210 -28.85 -1.35 -19.96
N LYS A 211 -29.30 -0.46 -20.82
CA LYS A 211 -28.58 0.72 -21.23
C LYS A 211 -29.43 1.96 -21.11
N GLU A 212 -28.90 2.93 -20.40
CA GLU A 212 -29.43 4.29 -20.38
C GLU A 212 -28.47 5.24 -21.12
N LYS A 213 -29.04 6.20 -21.85
CA LYS A 213 -28.28 7.22 -22.56
C LYS A 213 -28.70 8.61 -22.09
N ARG A 214 -27.72 9.46 -21.79
CA ARG A 214 -27.93 10.88 -21.48
C ARG A 214 -26.97 11.72 -22.30
N THR A 215 -27.35 12.96 -22.62
CA THR A 215 -26.45 13.88 -23.31
C THR A 215 -25.59 14.61 -22.27
N LYS A 216 -24.26 14.61 -22.48
CA LYS A 216 -23.30 15.35 -21.65
C LYS A 216 -22.36 16.19 -22.54
N GLY A 217 -22.72 17.43 -22.74
CA GLY A 217 -22.05 18.29 -23.71
C GLY A 217 -22.24 17.79 -25.14
N LYS A 218 -21.14 17.50 -25.85
CA LYS A 218 -21.16 16.86 -27.18
C LYS A 218 -21.02 15.33 -27.13
N ALA A 219 -20.85 14.80 -25.96
CA ALA A 219 -20.75 13.35 -25.73
C ALA A 219 -22.09 12.76 -25.32
N LYS A 220 -22.16 11.43 -25.37
CA LYS A 220 -23.23 10.62 -24.80
C LYS A 220 -22.70 9.96 -23.54
N GLU A 221 -23.33 10.23 -22.40
CA GLU A 221 -23.12 9.44 -21.20
C GLU A 221 -24.00 8.20 -21.30
N VAL A 222 -23.35 7.05 -21.27
CA VAL A 222 -24.02 5.75 -21.40
C VAL A 222 -23.78 4.97 -20.11
N VAL A 223 -24.85 4.71 -19.40
CA VAL A 223 -24.83 3.83 -18.23
C VAL A 223 -25.26 2.45 -18.69
N VAL A 224 -24.41 1.46 -18.49
CA VAL A 224 -24.72 0.07 -18.76
C VAL A 224 -24.82 -0.70 -17.45
N ILE A 225 -25.97 -1.30 -17.22
CA ILE A 225 -26.29 -2.03 -16.01
C ILE A 225 -26.42 -3.49 -16.35
N GLY A 226 -25.75 -4.35 -15.62
CA GLY A 226 -25.87 -5.79 -15.76
C GLY A 226 -26.36 -6.40 -14.46
N GLN A 227 -27.40 -7.21 -14.53
CA GLN A 227 -27.86 -8.03 -13.43
C GLN A 227 -27.74 -9.50 -13.84
N ASN A 228 -26.88 -10.23 -13.15
CA ASN A 228 -26.69 -11.66 -13.34
C ASN A 228 -26.93 -12.38 -12.00
N ASN A 229 -28.02 -13.17 -11.90
CA ASN A 229 -28.38 -13.90 -10.69
C ASN A 229 -28.35 -13.04 -9.42
N GLY A 230 -28.91 -11.81 -9.48
CA GLY A 230 -28.99 -10.89 -8.35
C GLY A 230 -27.73 -10.11 -7.99
N LYS A 231 -26.66 -10.15 -8.83
CA LYS A 231 -25.51 -9.25 -8.72
C LYS A 231 -25.64 -8.14 -9.74
N ASP A 232 -25.61 -6.91 -9.26
CA ASP A 232 -25.64 -5.73 -10.10
C ASP A 232 -24.22 -5.30 -10.44
N GLN A 233 -24.00 -4.99 -11.71
CA GLN A 233 -22.78 -4.36 -12.23
C GLN A 233 -23.23 -3.11 -12.98
N GLU A 234 -22.69 -1.97 -12.58
CA GLU A 234 -22.96 -0.71 -13.25
C GLU A 234 -21.65 -0.12 -13.76
N GLU A 235 -21.65 0.30 -14.99
CA GLU A 235 -20.54 1.03 -15.58
C GLU A 235 -21.06 2.25 -16.30
N THR A 236 -20.45 3.39 -16.01
CA THR A 236 -20.72 4.65 -16.70
C THR A 236 -19.64 4.92 -17.72
N TRP A 237 -20.06 5.24 -18.92
CA TRP A 237 -19.18 5.51 -20.05
C TRP A 237 -19.49 6.86 -20.69
N LEU A 238 -18.46 7.55 -21.13
CA LEU A 238 -18.57 8.76 -21.92
C LEU A 238 -18.19 8.42 -23.37
N VAL A 239 -19.17 8.44 -24.26
CA VAL A 239 -19.02 8.04 -25.65
C VAL A 239 -19.05 9.25 -26.56
N PHE A 240 -18.01 9.42 -27.37
CA PHE A 240 -17.88 10.41 -28.42
C PHE A 240 -17.99 9.71 -29.77
N GLU A 241 -18.60 10.37 -30.74
CA GLU A 241 -18.79 9.84 -32.08
C GLU A 241 -18.37 10.83 -33.17
N ARG A 242 -17.92 10.29 -34.30
CA ARG A 242 -17.61 11.05 -35.49
C ARG A 242 -18.19 10.36 -36.72
N PRO A 243 -19.03 11.04 -37.53
CA PRO A 243 -19.55 10.48 -38.77
C PRO A 243 -18.42 10.30 -39.78
N VAL A 244 -18.45 9.17 -40.44
CA VAL A 244 -17.53 8.84 -41.54
C VAL A 244 -18.33 8.71 -42.84
N PRO A 245 -18.02 9.49 -43.86
CA PRO A 245 -18.74 9.47 -45.13
C PRO A 245 -18.50 8.13 -45.87
N VAL A 246 -19.56 7.54 -46.40
CA VAL A 246 -19.51 6.32 -47.17
C VAL A 246 -20.04 6.59 -48.58
N PRO A 247 -19.35 6.12 -49.63
CA PRO A 247 -19.88 6.23 -51.01
C PRO A 247 -21.24 5.48 -51.10
N GLN A 248 -22.27 6.15 -51.58
CA GLN A 248 -23.61 5.60 -51.83
C GLN A 248 -24.48 5.24 -50.61
N SER A 249 -24.13 5.66 -49.40
CA SER A 249 -24.92 5.38 -48.18
C SER A 249 -24.98 6.62 -47.28
N GLU A 250 -25.88 6.55 -46.28
CA GLU A 250 -25.85 7.47 -45.14
C GLU A 250 -24.55 7.27 -44.36
N TYR A 251 -24.20 8.27 -43.54
CA TYR A 251 -22.97 8.25 -42.76
C TYR A 251 -22.89 7.05 -41.81
N THR A 252 -21.73 6.38 -41.81
CA THR A 252 -21.33 5.54 -40.71
C THR A 252 -20.53 6.35 -39.70
N ARG A 253 -20.07 5.74 -38.62
CA ARG A 253 -19.31 6.49 -37.58
C ARG A 253 -18.24 5.64 -36.93
N VAL A 254 -17.25 6.32 -36.38
CA VAL A 254 -16.33 5.82 -35.39
C VAL A 254 -16.68 6.39 -34.01
N GLU A 255 -16.48 5.60 -32.98
CA GLU A 255 -16.83 5.99 -31.62
C GLU A 255 -15.65 5.71 -30.69
N ILE A 256 -15.50 6.54 -29.64
CA ILE A 256 -14.53 6.37 -28.56
C ILE A 256 -15.30 6.39 -27.25
N GLY A 257 -15.11 5.37 -26.42
CA GLY A 257 -15.75 5.24 -25.12
C GLY A 257 -14.74 5.29 -23.97
N PHE A 258 -14.85 6.27 -23.08
CA PHE A 258 -14.08 6.38 -21.85
C PHE A 258 -14.92 5.90 -20.67
N ARG A 259 -14.34 5.07 -19.80
CA ARG A 259 -15.00 4.64 -18.58
C ARG A 259 -14.91 5.75 -17.54
N LEU A 260 -16.06 6.11 -16.96
CA LEU A 260 -16.15 7.04 -15.85
C LEU A 260 -16.25 6.26 -14.53
N GLN A 261 -15.66 6.81 -13.50
CA GLN A 261 -15.77 6.32 -12.13
C GLN A 261 -15.80 7.51 -11.17
N GLU A 262 -16.58 7.41 -10.12
CA GLU A 262 -16.59 8.42 -9.08
C GLU A 262 -15.33 8.28 -8.22
N ASN A 263 -14.58 9.36 -8.07
CA ASN A 263 -13.48 9.44 -7.14
C ASN A 263 -14.03 9.86 -5.76
N GLU A 264 -14.15 8.90 -4.85
CA GLU A 264 -14.72 9.12 -3.52
C GLU A 264 -13.99 10.19 -2.69
N ARG A 265 -12.68 10.38 -2.93
CA ARG A 265 -11.88 11.38 -2.21
C ARG A 265 -12.14 12.80 -2.69
N GLU A 266 -12.34 12.97 -3.97
CA GLU A 266 -12.51 14.27 -4.61
C GLU A 266 -13.98 14.58 -4.91
N GLN A 267 -14.88 13.64 -4.68
CA GLN A 267 -16.33 13.73 -4.95
C GLN A 267 -16.62 14.21 -6.37
N ARG A 268 -15.84 13.73 -7.34
CA ARG A 268 -15.99 14.05 -8.75
C ARG A 268 -15.81 12.81 -9.62
N GLU A 269 -16.43 12.83 -10.78
CA GLU A 269 -16.19 11.81 -11.80
C GLU A 269 -14.81 11.97 -12.43
N GLU A 270 -14.14 10.86 -12.70
CA GLU A 270 -12.90 10.83 -13.44
C GLU A 270 -12.90 9.70 -14.49
N VAL A 271 -12.13 9.91 -15.55
CA VAL A 271 -11.86 8.88 -16.52
C VAL A 271 -10.84 7.90 -15.94
N VAL A 272 -11.18 6.62 -15.96
CA VAL A 272 -10.28 5.55 -15.48
C VAL A 272 -9.83 4.67 -16.65
N ARG A 273 -8.56 4.27 -16.60
CA ARG A 273 -7.99 3.35 -17.57
C ARG A 273 -8.65 1.98 -17.45
N ILE A 274 -9.11 1.42 -18.56
CA ILE A 274 -9.51 0.02 -18.65
C ILE A 274 -8.29 -0.87 -18.96
N LYS A 275 -8.32 -2.11 -18.46
CA LYS A 275 -7.24 -3.09 -18.69
C LYS A 275 -7.42 -3.83 -20.00
N ASP A 276 -8.64 -4.27 -20.27
CA ASP A 276 -9.00 -5.01 -21.47
C ASP A 276 -9.69 -4.07 -22.45
N SER A 277 -9.05 -3.82 -23.57
CA SER A 277 -9.51 -2.89 -24.59
C SER A 277 -9.60 -3.54 -25.96
N PRO A 278 -10.51 -4.51 -26.13
CA PRO A 278 -10.73 -5.13 -27.44
C PRO A 278 -11.22 -4.08 -28.43
N LEU A 279 -10.79 -4.21 -29.68
CA LEU A 279 -11.41 -3.47 -30.77
C LEU A 279 -12.88 -3.87 -30.87
N VAL A 280 -13.76 -2.88 -30.87
CA VAL A 280 -15.20 -3.13 -30.98
C VAL A 280 -15.64 -2.90 -32.42
N VAL A 281 -16.25 -3.90 -33.00
CA VAL A 281 -16.93 -3.87 -34.30
C VAL A 281 -18.38 -4.26 -34.05
N PHE A 282 -19.12 -3.32 -33.42
CA PHE A 282 -20.42 -3.48 -32.74
C PHE A 282 -20.36 -4.38 -31.53
N PHE A 283 -19.61 -5.47 -31.58
CA PHE A 283 -19.28 -6.38 -30.48
C PHE A 283 -17.76 -6.47 -30.31
N PRO A 284 -17.29 -6.83 -29.14
CA PRO A 284 -15.86 -7.04 -28.92
C PRO A 284 -15.30 -8.07 -29.87
N THR A 285 -14.11 -7.82 -30.39
CA THR A 285 -13.31 -8.78 -31.17
C THR A 285 -12.16 -9.29 -30.29
N ASP A 286 -11.44 -10.33 -30.75
CA ASP A 286 -10.24 -10.80 -30.06
C ASP A 286 -9.02 -9.87 -30.29
N LYS A 287 -9.16 -8.86 -31.15
CA LYS A 287 -8.11 -7.89 -31.43
C LYS A 287 -7.96 -6.89 -30.30
N GLU A 288 -6.92 -7.01 -29.50
CA GLU A 288 -6.59 -6.05 -28.43
C GLU A 288 -6.04 -4.75 -29.02
N THR A 289 -6.56 -3.60 -28.59
CA THR A 289 -6.09 -2.27 -29.03
C THR A 289 -4.99 -1.71 -28.15
N ARG A 290 -4.87 -2.17 -26.90
CA ARG A 290 -3.97 -1.68 -25.87
C ARG A 290 -4.20 -0.24 -25.42
N PHE A 291 -5.31 0.38 -25.82
CA PHE A 291 -5.74 1.66 -25.28
C PHE A 291 -6.28 1.51 -23.85
N GLY A 292 -6.32 2.59 -23.09
CA GLY A 292 -7.03 2.65 -21.82
C GLY A 292 -8.52 3.01 -21.95
N PHE A 293 -9.07 2.97 -23.18
CA PHE A 293 -10.44 3.27 -23.55
C PHE A 293 -10.87 2.35 -24.71
N LEU A 294 -12.15 2.28 -25.01
CA LEU A 294 -12.67 1.50 -26.13
C LEU A 294 -12.77 2.34 -27.39
N ILE A 295 -12.49 1.71 -28.52
CA ILE A 295 -12.80 2.26 -29.84
C ILE A 295 -13.75 1.34 -30.58
N GLN A 296 -14.68 1.93 -31.32
CA GLN A 296 -15.67 1.24 -32.11
C GLN A 296 -15.71 1.82 -33.52
N GLY A 297 -15.93 0.95 -34.49
CA GLY A 297 -16.17 1.33 -35.87
C GLY A 297 -16.52 0.09 -36.71
N PRO A 298 -17.05 0.30 -37.92
CA PRO A 298 -17.39 -0.80 -38.84
C PRO A 298 -16.18 -1.34 -39.58
N TYR A 299 -15.17 -1.79 -38.80
CA TYR A 299 -13.95 -2.36 -39.39
C TYR A 299 -14.25 -3.66 -40.12
N LYS A 300 -13.50 -3.91 -41.18
CA LYS A 300 -13.49 -5.20 -41.85
C LYS A 300 -12.66 -6.21 -41.07
N THR A 301 -13.34 -7.13 -40.42
CA THR A 301 -12.71 -8.21 -39.65
C THR A 301 -12.44 -9.41 -40.53
N THR A 302 -11.61 -10.33 -40.05
CA THR A 302 -11.59 -11.74 -40.52
C THR A 302 -12.96 -12.38 -40.26
N PRO A 303 -13.31 -13.48 -40.95
CA PRO A 303 -14.56 -14.19 -40.66
C PRO A 303 -14.71 -14.65 -39.21
N ALA A 304 -13.60 -15.05 -38.54
CA ALA A 304 -13.57 -15.43 -37.14
C ALA A 304 -13.63 -14.26 -36.14
N ARG A 305 -13.57 -13.03 -36.63
CA ARG A 305 -13.49 -11.79 -35.84
C ARG A 305 -12.30 -11.73 -34.85
N ASP A 306 -11.30 -12.55 -35.05
CA ASP A 306 -10.07 -12.59 -34.23
C ASP A 306 -9.09 -11.47 -34.60
N ASN A 307 -9.19 -10.93 -35.83
CA ASN A 307 -8.29 -9.87 -36.28
C ASN A 307 -8.95 -8.95 -37.32
N ILE A 308 -8.28 -7.86 -37.66
CA ILE A 308 -8.61 -6.95 -38.75
C ILE A 308 -7.42 -6.81 -39.71
N GLN A 309 -7.72 -6.63 -41.00
CA GLN A 309 -6.67 -6.48 -42.01
C GLN A 309 -6.04 -5.09 -41.91
N LYS A 310 -4.75 -5.04 -41.62
CA LYS A 310 -3.99 -3.78 -41.47
C LYS A 310 -3.91 -3.00 -42.79
N GLU A 311 -3.77 -3.70 -43.91
CA GLU A 311 -3.54 -3.09 -45.23
C GLU A 311 -4.85 -2.80 -46.00
N ASP A 312 -6.00 -2.95 -45.31
CA ASP A 312 -7.28 -2.57 -45.91
C ASP A 312 -7.49 -1.06 -45.82
N ASP A 313 -7.70 -0.40 -46.96
CA ASP A 313 -7.87 1.07 -47.04
C ASP A 313 -9.04 1.59 -46.21
N TRP A 314 -10.12 0.80 -46.08
CA TRP A 314 -11.26 1.18 -45.27
C TRP A 314 -10.90 1.14 -43.77
N ASN A 315 -10.23 0.11 -43.32
CA ASN A 315 -9.75 0.02 -41.94
C ASN A 315 -8.76 1.15 -41.62
N ALA A 316 -7.86 1.47 -42.53
CA ALA A 316 -6.95 2.60 -42.37
C ALA A 316 -7.71 3.92 -42.31
N THR A 317 -8.75 4.13 -43.13
CA THR A 317 -9.61 5.31 -43.04
C THR A 317 -10.29 5.44 -41.71
N LEU A 318 -10.87 4.35 -41.17
CA LEU A 318 -11.52 4.37 -39.86
C LEU A 318 -10.55 4.68 -38.73
N VAL A 319 -9.32 4.18 -38.81
CA VAL A 319 -8.29 4.52 -37.81
C VAL A 319 -7.92 6.01 -37.87
N CYS A 320 -7.78 6.56 -39.09
CA CYS A 320 -7.51 8.00 -39.27
C CYS A 320 -8.67 8.85 -38.75
N GLU A 321 -9.92 8.49 -39.03
CA GLU A 321 -11.09 9.22 -38.51
C GLU A 321 -11.20 9.08 -36.98
N THR A 322 -10.83 7.94 -36.41
CA THR A 322 -10.72 7.77 -34.95
C THR A 322 -9.62 8.67 -34.37
N ALA A 323 -8.48 8.81 -35.07
CA ALA A 323 -7.41 9.74 -34.69
C ALA A 323 -7.88 11.20 -34.70
N CYS A 324 -8.63 11.58 -35.73
CA CYS A 324 -9.25 12.92 -35.80
C CYS A 324 -10.25 13.12 -34.66
N LEU A 325 -11.10 12.11 -34.40
CA LEU A 325 -12.05 12.16 -33.29
C LEU A 325 -11.32 12.35 -31.96
N MET A 326 -10.25 11.60 -31.71
CA MET A 326 -9.46 11.71 -30.48
C MET A 326 -8.88 13.12 -30.31
N ALA A 327 -8.35 13.71 -31.37
CA ALA A 327 -7.82 15.07 -31.31
C ALA A 327 -8.89 16.16 -30.99
N ASP A 328 -10.15 15.87 -31.37
CA ASP A 328 -11.31 16.73 -31.09
C ASP A 328 -11.90 16.45 -29.68
N VAL A 329 -11.75 15.23 -29.17
CA VAL A 329 -12.29 14.80 -27.88
C VAL A 329 -11.47 15.36 -26.71
N LEU A 330 -10.14 15.42 -26.81
CA LEU A 330 -9.28 15.89 -25.72
C LEU A 330 -9.65 17.29 -25.19
N PRO A 331 -9.87 18.31 -26.04
CA PRO A 331 -10.39 19.61 -25.57
C PRO A 331 -11.77 19.52 -24.93
N GLN A 332 -12.66 18.66 -25.46
CA GLN A 332 -14.01 18.51 -24.90
C GLN A 332 -13.96 17.87 -23.50
N LEU A 333 -13.04 16.92 -23.27
CA LEU A 333 -12.80 16.36 -21.94
C LEU A 333 -12.27 17.41 -20.96
N LYS A 334 -11.46 18.36 -21.43
CA LYS A 334 -11.05 19.53 -20.65
C LYS A 334 -12.27 20.39 -20.28
N ASP A 335 -13.13 20.72 -21.24
CA ASP A 335 -14.33 21.53 -21.01
C ASP A 335 -15.33 20.85 -20.06
N LEU A 336 -15.38 19.53 -20.05
CA LEU A 336 -16.19 18.72 -19.12
C LEU A 336 -15.55 18.58 -17.74
N GLY A 337 -14.33 19.08 -17.51
CA GLY A 337 -13.61 18.93 -16.25
C GLY A 337 -13.06 17.51 -16.00
N LEU A 338 -13.00 16.68 -17.03
CA LEU A 338 -12.55 15.28 -16.95
C LEU A 338 -11.08 15.10 -17.36
N LEU A 339 -10.41 16.17 -17.77
CA LEU A 339 -8.98 16.15 -18.09
C LEU A 339 -8.15 16.12 -16.81
N SER A 340 -7.70 14.95 -16.42
CA SER A 340 -7.00 14.68 -15.16
C SER A 340 -5.75 13.81 -15.40
N VAL A 341 -4.98 13.56 -14.35
CA VAL A 341 -3.82 12.64 -14.41
C VAL A 341 -4.27 11.21 -14.72
N SER A 342 -5.40 10.78 -14.20
CA SER A 342 -5.98 9.45 -14.49
C SER A 342 -6.41 9.31 -15.95
N LEU A 343 -6.92 10.38 -16.56
CA LEU A 343 -7.16 10.38 -18.00
C LEU A 343 -5.87 10.19 -18.80
N LEU A 344 -4.77 10.87 -18.42
CA LEU A 344 -3.49 10.69 -19.12
C LEU A 344 -3.03 9.23 -19.12
N GLU A 345 -3.26 8.49 -18.04
CA GLU A 345 -2.96 7.06 -17.98
C GLU A 345 -3.81 6.21 -18.93
N ALA A 346 -5.00 6.68 -19.28
CA ALA A 346 -5.87 6.00 -20.24
C ALA A 346 -5.45 6.28 -21.69
N LEU A 347 -4.70 7.34 -21.95
CA LEU A 347 -4.22 7.67 -23.30
C LEU A 347 -3.11 6.71 -23.76
N PRO A 348 -2.82 6.65 -25.09
CA PRO A 348 -1.76 5.80 -25.64
C PRO A 348 -0.36 6.39 -25.37
N ILE A 349 0.04 6.34 -24.11
CA ILE A 349 1.30 6.90 -23.60
C ILE A 349 2.48 5.91 -23.59
N ARG A 350 2.28 4.70 -24.09
CA ARG A 350 3.34 3.68 -24.21
C ARG A 350 3.73 3.52 -25.67
N PRO A 351 4.83 4.10 -26.13
CA PRO A 351 5.24 4.05 -27.54
C PRO A 351 5.45 2.61 -28.05
N ASP A 352 5.94 1.73 -27.20
CA ASP A 352 6.17 0.33 -27.54
C ASP A 352 4.89 -0.43 -27.95
N ASP A 353 3.73 0.00 -27.43
CA ASP A 353 2.44 -0.56 -27.81
C ASP A 353 1.94 -0.04 -29.16
N PHE A 354 2.50 1.08 -29.66
CA PHE A 354 2.06 1.80 -30.86
C PHE A 354 3.25 2.16 -31.76
N PRO A 355 3.98 1.17 -32.32
CA PRO A 355 5.09 1.44 -33.24
C PRO A 355 4.60 2.17 -34.49
N GLU A 356 5.49 2.92 -35.15
CA GLU A 356 5.16 3.76 -36.32
C GLU A 356 4.50 2.97 -37.47
N ASP A 357 4.89 1.73 -37.64
CA ASP A 357 4.28 0.81 -38.60
C ASP A 357 3.03 0.11 -38.03
N GLY A 358 2.65 0.37 -36.80
CA GLY A 358 1.48 -0.21 -36.12
C GLY A 358 0.17 0.36 -36.64
N MET A 359 -0.86 -0.48 -36.68
CA MET A 359 -2.18 -0.08 -37.18
C MET A 359 -2.77 1.12 -36.43
N PHE A 360 -2.64 1.19 -35.13
CA PHE A 360 -3.22 2.23 -34.27
C PHE A 360 -2.27 3.41 -34.00
N TYR A 361 -1.08 3.43 -34.62
CA TYR A 361 -0.16 4.54 -34.54
C TYR A 361 -0.79 5.92 -34.84
N PRO A 362 -1.67 6.08 -35.87
CA PRO A 362 -2.26 7.38 -36.15
C PRO A 362 -3.00 8.00 -34.97
N ILE A 363 -3.64 7.16 -34.12
CA ILE A 363 -4.37 7.62 -32.93
C ILE A 363 -3.36 8.09 -31.85
N SER A 364 -2.28 7.33 -31.63
CA SER A 364 -1.21 7.71 -30.72
C SER A 364 -0.53 9.00 -31.16
N ALA A 365 -0.23 9.13 -32.46
CA ALA A 365 0.37 10.33 -33.05
C ALA A 365 -0.53 11.58 -32.90
N ALA A 366 -1.86 11.40 -33.08
CA ALA A 366 -2.83 12.48 -32.88
C ALA A 366 -2.88 12.98 -31.42
N VAL A 367 -2.86 12.05 -30.46
CA VAL A 367 -2.78 12.38 -29.03
C VAL A 367 -1.49 13.13 -28.71
N ARG A 368 -0.35 12.59 -29.16
CA ARG A 368 0.97 13.23 -28.98
C ARG A 368 0.96 14.66 -29.49
N LYS A 369 0.54 14.88 -30.74
CA LYS A 369 0.46 16.21 -31.36
C LYS A 369 -0.48 17.15 -30.60
N ALA A 370 -1.62 16.64 -30.11
CA ALA A 370 -2.55 17.44 -29.32
C ALA A 370 -1.93 17.90 -27.98
N LEU A 371 -1.25 17.00 -27.24
CA LEU A 371 -0.57 17.31 -25.99
C LEU A 371 0.65 18.23 -26.18
N GLU A 372 1.33 18.14 -27.32
CA GLU A 372 2.44 19.04 -27.67
C GLU A 372 1.99 20.48 -27.89
N THR A 373 0.84 20.66 -28.58
CA THR A 373 0.46 21.96 -29.10
C THR A 373 -0.67 22.65 -28.34
N LYS A 374 -1.55 21.89 -27.71
CA LYS A 374 -2.72 22.42 -26.99
C LYS A 374 -2.48 22.37 -25.48
N GLU A 375 -3.15 23.22 -24.73
CA GLU A 375 -3.13 23.26 -23.26
C GLU A 375 -4.00 22.12 -22.70
N LEU A 376 -3.45 20.90 -22.69
CA LEU A 376 -4.13 19.68 -22.32
C LEU A 376 -3.40 18.90 -21.20
N LEU A 377 -2.22 19.32 -20.78
CA LEU A 377 -1.51 18.69 -19.67
C LEU A 377 -1.91 19.35 -18.36
N PRO A 378 -2.35 18.59 -17.34
CA PRO A 378 -2.67 19.13 -16.02
C PRO A 378 -1.44 19.79 -15.39
N ALA A 379 -1.59 21.02 -14.95
CA ALA A 379 -0.57 21.79 -14.24
C ALA A 379 -0.81 21.76 -12.73
N ASP A 380 0.24 22.04 -11.97
CA ASP A 380 0.24 22.02 -10.49
C ASP A 380 -0.68 23.10 -9.88
N ASP A 381 -0.97 24.16 -10.62
CA ASP A 381 -1.86 25.26 -10.22
C ASP A 381 -3.35 24.96 -10.50
N GLY A 382 -3.67 23.73 -10.92
CA GLY A 382 -5.03 23.33 -11.30
C GLY A 382 -5.47 23.78 -12.70
N SER A 383 -4.61 24.49 -13.45
CA SER A 383 -4.84 24.86 -14.85
C SER A 383 -4.29 23.81 -15.81
N PHE A 384 -4.21 24.14 -17.08
CA PHE A 384 -3.65 23.28 -18.11
C PHE A 384 -2.54 23.99 -18.88
N VAL A 385 -1.61 23.21 -19.42
CA VAL A 385 -0.45 23.71 -20.15
C VAL A 385 -0.17 22.82 -21.36
N SER A 386 0.46 23.37 -22.39
CA SER A 386 1.00 22.57 -23.50
C SER A 386 2.39 22.05 -23.16
N ALA A 387 2.83 20.96 -23.77
CA ALA A 387 4.16 20.40 -23.53
C ALA A 387 5.29 21.43 -23.73
N GLN A 388 5.13 22.33 -24.70
CA GLN A 388 6.11 23.38 -24.99
C GLN A 388 6.31 24.39 -23.85
N ASN A 389 5.31 24.59 -23.00
CA ASN A 389 5.32 25.53 -21.88
C ASN A 389 5.33 24.83 -20.52
N ALA A 390 5.53 23.53 -20.50
CA ALA A 390 5.55 22.71 -19.31
C ALA A 390 6.98 22.42 -18.82
N LYS A 391 7.11 22.20 -17.51
CA LYS A 391 8.31 21.66 -16.87
C LYS A 391 7.94 20.55 -15.91
N LEU A 392 8.77 19.52 -15.83
CA LEU A 392 8.72 18.47 -14.82
C LEU A 392 9.65 18.85 -13.68
N ALA A 393 9.27 18.53 -12.46
CA ALA A 393 10.13 18.69 -11.29
C ALA A 393 10.66 17.33 -10.84
N SER A 394 11.98 17.14 -10.84
CA SER A 394 12.58 15.89 -10.35
C SER A 394 12.50 15.75 -8.83
N ALA A 395 12.22 16.83 -8.10
CA ALA A 395 12.08 16.85 -6.67
C ALA A 395 10.91 17.75 -6.23
N GLU A 396 10.12 17.26 -5.30
CA GLU A 396 8.95 17.97 -4.77
C GLU A 396 9.31 19.32 -4.16
N TRP A 397 10.45 19.41 -3.46
CA TRP A 397 10.89 20.65 -2.84
C TRP A 397 11.20 21.74 -3.89
N LEU A 398 11.71 21.38 -5.08
CA LEU A 398 11.93 22.34 -6.19
C LEU A 398 10.61 22.94 -6.68
N ARG A 399 9.60 22.12 -6.86
CA ARG A 399 8.27 22.58 -7.27
C ARG A 399 7.65 23.50 -6.22
N LYS A 400 7.79 23.17 -4.94
CA LYS A 400 7.30 24.01 -3.84
C LYS A 400 8.05 25.32 -3.72
N LEU A 401 9.34 25.31 -3.98
CA LEU A 401 10.22 26.47 -3.89
C LEU A 401 10.08 27.39 -5.08
N LEU A 402 10.10 26.84 -6.30
CA LEU A 402 9.98 27.60 -7.54
C LEU A 402 8.50 27.69 -7.95
N ARG A 403 7.77 28.65 -7.36
CA ARG A 403 6.41 28.97 -7.78
C ARG A 403 6.44 29.59 -9.19
N GLN A 404 5.27 29.88 -9.73
CA GLN A 404 5.10 30.36 -11.10
C GLN A 404 6.05 31.52 -11.45
N ASP A 405 6.16 32.53 -10.57
CA ASP A 405 6.99 33.71 -10.81
C ASP A 405 8.49 33.36 -10.83
N GLN A 406 8.96 32.55 -9.91
CA GLN A 406 10.35 32.11 -9.87
C GLN A 406 10.70 31.20 -11.05
N LEU A 407 9.76 30.34 -11.47
CA LEU A 407 9.97 29.49 -12.64
C LEU A 407 10.11 30.34 -13.93
N ASN A 408 9.21 31.31 -14.09
CA ASN A 408 9.24 32.21 -15.21
C ASN A 408 10.50 33.10 -15.23
N LEU A 409 10.92 33.59 -14.06
CA LEU A 409 12.16 34.36 -13.90
C LEU A 409 13.38 33.50 -14.26
N LEU A 410 13.43 32.24 -13.78
CA LEU A 410 14.56 31.33 -14.04
C LEU A 410 14.74 30.99 -15.52
N PHE A 411 13.63 30.86 -16.26
CA PHE A 411 13.66 30.44 -17.67
C PHE A 411 13.39 31.57 -18.64
N GLN A 412 13.06 32.76 -18.18
CA GLN A 412 12.68 33.95 -18.99
C GLN A 412 11.56 33.65 -19.99
N LYS A 413 10.64 32.79 -19.59
CA LYS A 413 9.50 32.33 -20.38
C LYS A 413 8.34 31.99 -19.45
N GLU A 414 7.13 32.17 -19.93
CA GLU A 414 5.92 31.73 -19.22
C GLU A 414 5.85 30.21 -19.27
N LEU A 415 6.04 29.57 -18.12
CA LEU A 415 6.11 28.13 -17.97
C LEU A 415 5.25 27.70 -16.78
N LYS A 416 4.77 26.45 -16.79
CA LYS A 416 4.04 25.87 -15.69
C LYS A 416 4.64 24.52 -15.27
N TRP A 417 4.54 24.22 -13.98
CA TRP A 417 4.82 22.91 -13.49
C TRP A 417 3.73 21.92 -13.91
N ILE A 418 4.12 20.74 -14.34
CA ILE A 418 3.22 19.60 -14.49
C ILE A 418 2.72 19.18 -13.09
N HIS A 419 1.51 18.63 -13.06
CA HIS A 419 0.82 18.18 -11.85
C HIS A 419 1.72 17.35 -10.94
N ALA A 420 1.60 17.57 -9.63
CA ALA A 420 2.45 17.00 -8.59
C ALA A 420 2.54 15.47 -8.59
N ASP A 421 1.48 14.78 -8.93
CA ASP A 421 1.42 13.33 -8.93
C ASP A 421 2.24 12.69 -10.05
N ILE A 422 2.61 13.46 -11.08
CA ILE A 422 3.39 12.96 -12.21
C ILE A 422 4.88 13.07 -11.88
N THR A 423 5.43 12.00 -11.34
CA THR A 423 6.83 11.88 -10.95
C THR A 423 7.37 10.52 -11.39
N GLU A 424 8.69 10.38 -11.40
CA GLU A 424 9.36 9.10 -11.69
C GLU A 424 8.88 7.94 -10.79
N ARG A 425 8.54 8.21 -9.52
CA ARG A 425 8.08 7.22 -8.55
C ARG A 425 6.56 7.07 -8.47
N GLY A 426 5.83 8.11 -8.85
CA GLY A 426 4.37 8.13 -8.76
C GLY A 426 3.74 7.57 -10.04
N ARG A 427 3.47 8.42 -11.01
CA ARG A 427 2.88 8.05 -12.30
C ARG A 427 3.97 7.81 -13.36
N HIS A 428 4.78 6.77 -13.16
CA HIS A 428 6.00 6.52 -13.91
C HIS A 428 5.79 6.50 -15.44
N GLU A 429 4.78 5.83 -15.93
CA GLU A 429 4.49 5.73 -17.37
C GLU A 429 4.16 7.10 -17.98
N VAL A 430 3.34 7.90 -17.28
CA VAL A 430 3.01 9.25 -17.71
C VAL A 430 4.27 10.13 -17.68
N TRP A 431 5.01 10.10 -16.57
CA TRP A 431 6.27 10.85 -16.42
C TRP A 431 7.27 10.52 -17.54
N LYS A 432 7.47 9.21 -17.80
CA LYS A 432 8.35 8.73 -18.86
C LYS A 432 7.91 9.25 -20.23
N TYR A 433 6.63 9.15 -20.55
CA TYR A 433 6.07 9.63 -21.81
C TYR A 433 6.26 11.16 -21.97
N LEU A 434 5.97 11.93 -20.93
CA LEU A 434 6.13 13.39 -20.98
C LEU A 434 7.60 13.79 -21.20
N ARG A 435 8.52 13.11 -20.57
CA ARG A 435 9.95 13.37 -20.67
C ARG A 435 10.55 12.86 -21.99
N GLU A 436 10.25 11.63 -22.37
CA GLU A 436 10.92 10.95 -23.48
C GLU A 436 10.24 11.21 -24.82
N GLU A 437 8.92 11.27 -24.84
CA GLU A 437 8.16 11.49 -26.08
C GLU A 437 7.82 12.96 -26.32
N LEU A 438 7.26 13.65 -25.33
CA LEU A 438 6.94 15.06 -25.47
C LEU A 438 8.13 16.00 -25.21
N LYS A 439 9.29 15.43 -24.81
CA LYS A 439 10.55 16.16 -24.56
C LYS A 439 10.40 17.31 -23.54
N ILE A 440 9.51 17.14 -22.56
CA ILE A 440 9.37 18.11 -21.49
C ILE A 440 10.61 18.04 -20.59
N GLU A 441 11.29 19.17 -20.46
CA GLU A 441 12.50 19.25 -19.64
C GLU A 441 12.17 19.06 -18.16
N GLU A 442 12.94 18.17 -17.52
CA GLU A 442 12.87 17.97 -16.09
C GLU A 442 13.87 18.86 -15.38
N VAL A 443 13.39 19.73 -14.51
CA VAL A 443 14.22 20.61 -13.70
C VAL A 443 14.75 19.81 -12.52
N THR A 444 16.05 19.53 -12.56
CA THR A 444 16.76 18.85 -11.49
C THR A 444 17.37 19.86 -10.51
N PRO A 445 17.66 19.46 -9.26
CA PRO A 445 18.42 20.31 -8.33
C PRO A 445 19.72 20.86 -8.91
N ASP A 446 20.47 20.03 -9.62
CA ASP A 446 21.72 20.43 -10.28
C ASP A 446 21.46 21.43 -11.44
N GLY A 447 20.46 21.15 -12.27
CA GLY A 447 20.05 22.06 -13.35
C GLY A 447 19.62 23.43 -12.83
N PHE A 448 18.81 23.46 -11.76
CA PHE A 448 18.45 24.68 -11.06
C PHE A 448 19.69 25.43 -10.54
N ALA A 449 20.56 24.75 -9.80
CA ALA A 449 21.73 25.36 -9.18
C ALA A 449 22.73 25.94 -10.19
N ARG A 450 22.85 25.34 -11.38
CA ARG A 450 23.67 25.88 -12.49
C ARG A 450 23.05 27.13 -13.12
N LYS A 451 21.71 27.16 -13.19
CA LYS A 451 20.98 28.19 -13.92
C LYS A 451 20.80 29.47 -13.12
N VAL A 452 20.67 29.39 -11.78
CA VAL A 452 20.50 30.56 -10.90
C VAL A 452 21.73 31.48 -10.93
N ASP A 453 21.49 32.78 -10.83
CA ASP A 453 22.50 33.84 -10.80
C ASP A 453 22.22 34.86 -9.68
N HIS A 454 23.06 35.89 -9.63
CA HIS A 454 22.92 36.96 -8.63
C HIS A 454 21.58 37.73 -8.80
N ALA A 455 21.13 37.94 -10.04
CA ALA A 455 19.89 38.68 -10.31
C ALA A 455 18.69 37.88 -9.78
N PHE A 456 18.69 36.55 -10.02
CA PHE A 456 17.65 35.68 -9.51
C PHE A 456 17.53 35.75 -7.98
N PHE A 457 18.65 35.69 -7.24
CA PHE A 457 18.60 35.73 -5.77
C PHE A 457 18.19 37.11 -5.22
N ASN A 458 18.55 38.19 -5.88
CA ASN A 458 18.16 39.52 -5.44
C ASN A 458 16.65 39.76 -5.48
N ASP A 459 15.96 39.14 -6.44
CA ASP A 459 14.52 39.26 -6.59
C ASP A 459 13.72 38.40 -5.61
N GLN A 460 14.41 37.53 -4.83
CA GLN A 460 13.71 36.64 -3.89
C GLN A 460 13.45 37.31 -2.54
N SER A 461 12.33 36.94 -1.92
CA SER A 461 12.01 37.34 -0.56
C SER A 461 12.85 36.57 0.49
N ASP A 462 12.99 37.14 1.70
CA ASP A 462 13.65 36.43 2.81
C ASP A 462 12.97 35.09 3.12
N GLN A 463 11.64 35.03 3.06
CA GLN A 463 10.87 33.81 3.27
C GLN A 463 11.20 32.75 2.23
N TRP A 464 11.38 33.13 0.98
CA TRP A 464 11.81 32.21 -0.07
C TRP A 464 13.23 31.67 0.19
N LEU A 465 14.16 32.55 0.60
CA LEU A 465 15.54 32.18 0.92
C LEU A 465 15.59 31.23 2.12
N ILE A 466 14.77 31.45 3.16
CA ILE A 466 14.62 30.53 4.27
C ILE A 466 14.21 29.14 3.77
N GLY A 467 13.18 29.07 2.93
CA GLY A 467 12.73 27.80 2.33
C GLY A 467 13.82 27.13 1.48
N PHE A 468 14.59 27.92 0.74
CA PHE A 468 15.71 27.43 -0.07
C PHE A 468 16.84 26.87 0.80
N TYR A 469 17.30 27.63 1.81
CA TYR A 469 18.37 27.19 2.69
C TYR A 469 17.98 25.95 3.50
N ALA A 470 16.72 25.82 3.91
CA ALA A 470 16.22 24.63 4.62
C ALA A 470 16.34 23.35 3.78
N GLN A 471 16.37 23.44 2.45
CA GLN A 471 16.53 22.27 1.57
C GLN A 471 18.01 21.88 1.36
N LEU A 472 18.94 22.83 1.46
CA LEU A 472 20.34 22.62 1.11
C LEU A 472 21.09 21.56 1.95
N PRO A 473 20.80 21.35 3.25
CA PRO A 473 21.38 20.25 4.03
C PRO A 473 21.18 18.88 3.40
N ASN A 474 20.01 18.67 2.79
CA ASN A 474 19.65 17.42 2.10
C ASN A 474 20.23 17.35 0.68
N GLN A 475 20.78 18.45 0.17
CA GLN A 475 21.27 18.61 -1.20
C GLN A 475 22.77 18.90 -1.23
N LYS A 476 23.55 18.14 -0.48
CA LYS A 476 25.00 18.38 -0.30
C LYS A 476 25.79 18.46 -1.62
N ALA A 477 25.38 17.69 -2.63
CA ALA A 477 26.00 17.72 -3.95
C ALA A 477 25.96 19.11 -4.62
N LEU A 478 25.02 20.00 -4.25
CA LEU A 478 24.89 21.32 -4.84
C LEU A 478 25.92 22.34 -4.33
N TRP A 479 26.47 22.16 -3.13
CA TRP A 479 27.33 23.16 -2.48
C TRP A 479 28.63 22.58 -1.86
N LYS A 480 28.76 21.24 -1.79
CA LYS A 480 29.95 20.58 -1.23
C LYS A 480 31.18 20.83 -2.12
N LYS A 481 32.35 20.84 -1.49
CA LYS A 481 33.63 20.85 -2.18
C LYS A 481 33.88 19.47 -2.81
N GLY A 482 34.27 19.46 -4.07
CA GLY A 482 34.70 18.26 -4.75
C GLY A 482 36.07 17.81 -4.32
N SER A 483 36.40 16.56 -4.55
CA SER A 483 37.73 16.00 -4.24
C SER A 483 38.81 16.34 -5.28
N GLY A 484 38.48 17.12 -6.30
CA GLY A 484 39.35 17.47 -7.41
C GLY A 484 39.49 16.40 -8.50
N ASN A 485 38.78 15.30 -8.38
CA ASN A 485 38.66 14.26 -9.39
C ASN A 485 37.58 14.61 -10.42
N TYR A 486 37.76 14.17 -11.67
CA TYR A 486 36.81 14.41 -12.77
C TYR A 486 35.35 14.02 -12.47
N TYR A 487 35.19 13.02 -11.61
CA TYR A 487 33.85 12.52 -11.19
C TYR A 487 33.30 13.17 -9.91
N ASP A 488 34.04 14.04 -9.22
CA ASP A 488 33.65 14.68 -7.98
C ASP A 488 34.01 16.17 -8.03
N ALA A 489 33.27 16.91 -8.85
CA ALA A 489 33.41 18.34 -9.02
C ALA A 489 32.78 19.15 -7.89
N ASP A 490 33.18 20.38 -7.73
CA ASP A 490 32.55 21.34 -6.83
C ASP A 490 31.04 21.49 -7.13
N GLY A 491 30.23 21.53 -6.09
CA GLY A 491 28.82 21.79 -6.22
C GLY A 491 28.54 23.14 -6.90
N PRO A 492 27.58 23.22 -7.83
CA PRO A 492 27.37 24.42 -8.67
C PRO A 492 27.03 25.69 -7.87
N LEU A 493 26.44 25.56 -6.67
CA LEU A 493 26.12 26.70 -5.81
C LEU A 493 27.36 27.26 -5.09
N ARG A 494 28.44 26.52 -5.03
CA ARG A 494 29.63 26.94 -4.25
C ARG A 494 30.17 28.29 -4.70
N LYS A 495 30.06 28.59 -5.98
CA LYS A 495 30.52 29.84 -6.61
C LYS A 495 29.40 30.86 -6.86
N LYS A 496 28.17 30.56 -6.40
CA LYS A 496 27.02 31.43 -6.57
C LYS A 496 26.82 32.30 -5.34
N PRO A 497 26.50 33.62 -5.48
CA PRO A 497 26.25 34.51 -4.36
C PRO A 497 24.80 34.32 -3.87
N PHE A 498 24.58 33.34 -3.02
CA PHE A 498 23.26 33.04 -2.51
C PHE A 498 23.07 33.34 -1.02
N ILE A 499 24.14 33.66 -0.28
CA ILE A 499 24.05 34.03 1.14
C ILE A 499 23.65 35.48 1.25
N ARG A 500 22.43 35.75 1.76
CA ARG A 500 21.92 37.12 1.93
C ARG A 500 22.49 37.73 3.21
N LEU A 501 23.06 38.96 3.09
CA LEU A 501 23.60 39.74 4.17
C LEU A 501 22.53 40.69 4.78
N GLN A 502 22.88 41.32 5.92
CA GLN A 502 22.01 42.22 6.63
C GLN A 502 21.61 43.45 5.81
N ASP A 503 22.49 43.93 4.94
CA ASP A 503 22.25 45.03 4.00
C ASP A 503 21.43 44.69 2.78
N GLY A 504 21.03 43.42 2.64
CA GLY A 504 20.27 42.90 1.50
C GLY A 504 21.14 42.41 0.33
N SER A 505 22.44 42.63 0.34
CA SER A 505 23.36 42.13 -0.69
C SER A 505 23.58 40.61 -0.50
N HIS A 506 24.19 39.96 -1.53
CA HIS A 506 24.46 38.53 -1.52
C HIS A 506 25.94 38.24 -1.72
N VAL A 507 26.47 37.26 -0.97
CA VAL A 507 27.85 36.79 -1.12
C VAL A 507 27.88 35.30 -1.40
N ARG A 508 29.00 34.84 -1.97
CA ARG A 508 29.31 33.41 -2.10
C ARG A 508 29.48 32.80 -0.70
N PRO A 509 29.10 31.53 -0.48
CA PRO A 509 29.26 30.89 0.81
C PRO A 509 30.72 30.77 1.27
N PHE A 510 31.65 30.68 0.34
CA PHE A 510 33.08 30.55 0.62
C PHE A 510 33.89 31.54 -0.22
N ASP A 511 34.99 32.01 0.35
CA ASP A 511 36.03 32.79 -0.33
C ASP A 511 36.91 31.92 -1.22
N ASP A 512 37.97 32.52 -1.79
CA ASP A 512 38.89 31.82 -2.68
C ASP A 512 39.88 30.87 -1.91
N ASP A 513 40.00 31.08 -0.57
CA ASP A 513 40.76 30.22 0.35
C ASP A 513 39.91 29.10 0.96
N ASP A 514 38.66 28.97 0.52
CA ASP A 514 37.70 27.97 1.02
C ASP A 514 37.20 28.19 2.44
N LYS A 515 37.30 29.41 2.95
CA LYS A 515 36.78 29.82 4.24
C LYS A 515 35.35 30.41 4.10
N PRO A 516 34.51 30.29 5.11
CA PRO A 516 33.20 30.96 5.11
C PRO A 516 33.33 32.47 4.86
N ASN A 517 32.55 32.98 3.92
CA ASN A 517 32.58 34.37 3.49
C ASN A 517 31.52 35.26 4.19
N ALA A 518 30.98 34.80 5.30
CA ALA A 518 30.02 35.53 6.11
C ALA A 518 30.12 35.08 7.57
N TYR A 519 29.50 35.87 8.48
CA TYR A 519 29.37 35.58 9.90
C TYR A 519 27.90 35.52 10.28
N LEU A 520 27.57 34.75 11.29
CA LEU A 520 26.23 34.77 11.85
C LEU A 520 26.05 36.04 12.71
N PRO A 521 24.84 36.61 12.74
CA PRO A 521 24.57 37.77 13.58
C PRO A 521 24.65 37.37 15.06
N ALA A 522 25.26 38.24 15.87
CA ALA A 522 25.21 38.10 17.32
C ALA A 522 23.78 38.34 17.81
N LYS A 523 23.35 37.66 18.88
CA LYS A 523 22.01 37.86 19.49
C LYS A 523 21.83 39.25 20.09
N THR A 524 22.93 39.87 20.47
CA THR A 524 22.96 41.30 20.87
C THR A 524 23.51 42.09 19.69
N PRO A 525 22.90 43.24 19.33
CA PRO A 525 23.42 44.07 18.25
C PRO A 525 24.83 44.53 18.60
N VAL A 526 25.81 43.97 17.96
CA VAL A 526 27.21 44.45 18.00
C VAL A 526 27.42 45.18 16.68
N ASP A 527 27.85 46.40 16.75
CA ASP A 527 28.21 47.22 15.60
C ASP A 527 29.46 46.61 14.97
N SER A 528 29.26 45.71 13.99
CA SER A 528 30.32 44.96 13.32
C SER A 528 30.32 45.29 11.83
N GLN A 529 31.49 45.64 11.32
CA GLN A 529 31.71 45.86 9.88
C GLN A 529 31.86 44.54 9.06
N LEU A 530 31.74 43.41 9.71
CA LEU A 530 31.87 42.11 9.05
C LEU A 530 30.58 41.77 8.30
N PRO A 531 30.69 41.08 7.14
CA PRO A 531 29.52 40.63 6.38
C PRO A 531 28.72 39.62 7.21
N THR A 532 27.63 40.07 7.79
CA THR A 532 26.76 39.23 8.64
C THR A 532 25.54 38.76 7.84
N VAL A 533 25.20 37.48 7.98
CA VAL A 533 23.96 36.93 7.43
C VAL A 533 22.77 37.66 8.05
N LYS A 534 21.77 37.95 7.21
CA LYS A 534 20.55 38.65 7.67
C LYS A 534 19.91 37.95 8.86
N ALA A 535 19.64 38.74 9.94
CA ALA A 535 19.22 38.18 11.23
C ALA A 535 17.91 37.33 11.12
N GLU A 536 16.90 37.85 10.39
CA GLU A 536 15.63 37.16 10.17
C GLU A 536 15.81 35.79 9.51
N ILE A 537 16.82 35.62 8.70
CA ILE A 537 17.16 34.36 8.01
C ILE A 537 18.01 33.48 8.93
N ALA A 538 19.03 34.06 9.58
CA ALA A 538 20.02 33.33 10.36
C ALA A 538 19.43 32.72 11.65
N TYR A 539 18.36 33.30 12.21
CA TYR A 539 17.72 32.78 13.43
C TYR A 539 16.63 31.73 13.18
N HIS A 540 16.34 31.41 11.92
CA HIS A 540 15.45 30.29 11.63
C HIS A 540 16.19 28.97 11.89
N ASP A 541 15.66 28.10 12.76
CA ASP A 541 16.37 26.93 13.30
C ASP A 541 16.97 26.00 12.21
N GLU A 542 16.22 25.69 11.16
CA GLU A 542 16.69 24.82 10.08
C GLU A 542 17.80 25.48 9.26
N VAL A 543 17.64 26.78 8.99
CA VAL A 543 18.63 27.57 8.25
C VAL A 543 19.91 27.75 9.07
N ARG A 544 19.74 28.05 10.35
CA ARG A 544 20.89 28.21 11.26
C ARG A 544 21.77 26.95 11.29
N ARG A 545 21.12 25.78 11.37
CA ARG A 545 21.82 24.51 11.35
C ARG A 545 22.66 24.35 10.08
N PHE A 546 22.08 24.68 8.93
CA PHE A 546 22.79 24.66 7.64
C PHE A 546 23.99 25.63 7.63
N LEU A 547 23.78 26.89 8.05
CA LEU A 547 24.82 27.89 8.03
C LEU A 547 26.03 27.53 8.93
N VAL A 548 25.73 27.00 10.13
CA VAL A 548 26.76 26.63 11.13
C VAL A 548 27.39 25.29 10.84
N SER A 549 26.58 24.23 10.68
CA SER A 549 27.10 22.86 10.63
C SER A 549 27.63 22.49 9.26
N ASP A 550 26.98 22.94 8.21
CA ASP A 550 27.31 22.59 6.83
C ASP A 550 28.25 23.61 6.19
N LEU A 551 27.92 24.89 6.22
CA LEU A 551 28.77 25.94 5.65
C LEU A 551 29.85 26.42 6.61
N LYS A 552 29.79 26.02 7.89
CA LYS A 552 30.75 26.39 8.92
C LYS A 552 30.90 27.93 9.11
N ILE A 553 29.84 28.67 8.84
CA ILE A 553 29.83 30.10 9.06
C ILE A 553 30.07 30.36 10.55
N PRO A 554 31.14 31.08 10.93
CA PRO A 554 31.50 31.24 12.32
C PRO A 554 30.46 32.11 13.04
N GLU A 555 30.09 31.63 14.19
CA GLU A 555 29.33 32.40 15.16
C GLU A 555 30.27 33.25 16.07
N PHE A 556 29.76 34.30 16.66
CA PHE A 556 30.37 34.93 17.85
C PHE A 556 30.52 33.81 18.90
N ASP A 557 31.74 33.60 19.36
CA ASP A 557 32.03 32.44 20.20
C ASP A 557 31.61 32.72 21.66
N ILE A 558 30.27 32.70 21.91
CA ILE A 558 29.70 32.83 23.24
C ILE A 558 30.24 31.79 24.22
N VAL A 559 30.68 30.62 23.73
CA VAL A 559 31.29 29.58 24.56
C VAL A 559 32.65 30.03 25.06
N ALA A 560 33.46 30.66 24.22
CA ALA A 560 34.73 31.23 24.63
C ALA A 560 34.51 32.39 25.64
N GLU A 561 33.56 33.28 25.38
CA GLU A 561 33.17 34.35 26.31
C GLU A 561 32.78 33.79 27.67
N VAL A 562 31.96 32.76 27.71
CA VAL A 562 31.53 32.13 28.98
C VAL A 562 32.74 31.55 29.74
N ILE A 563 33.60 30.78 29.01
CA ILE A 563 34.76 30.13 29.67
C ILE A 563 35.80 31.13 30.12
N GLU A 564 36.09 32.19 29.33
CA GLU A 564 37.19 33.13 29.60
C GLU A 564 36.79 34.31 30.46
N HIS A 565 35.49 34.69 30.46
CA HIS A 565 35.04 35.91 31.14
C HIS A 565 33.93 35.69 32.21
N VAL A 566 33.08 34.68 32.04
CA VAL A 566 31.99 34.44 32.99
C VAL A 566 32.40 33.46 34.08
N LEU A 567 32.92 32.28 33.72
CA LEU A 567 33.26 31.24 34.72
C LEU A 567 34.34 31.65 35.72
N PRO A 568 35.38 32.43 35.38
CA PRO A 568 36.38 32.87 36.34
C PRO A 568 35.82 33.71 37.49
N LYS A 569 34.67 34.37 37.32
CA LYS A 569 34.02 35.13 38.40
C LYS A 569 33.64 34.24 39.60
N TYR A 570 33.24 33.00 39.34
CA TYR A 570 32.80 32.03 40.35
C TYR A 570 33.93 31.36 41.12
N THR A 571 35.16 31.49 40.63
CA THR A 571 36.37 31.02 41.31
C THR A 571 37.09 32.14 42.08
N SER A 572 36.59 33.38 41.99
CA SER A 572 37.12 34.56 42.65
C SER A 572 36.71 34.58 44.13
N PRO A 573 37.47 35.29 45.01
CA PRO A 573 37.13 35.47 46.44
C PRO A 573 35.75 36.10 46.64
N ASN A 574 35.26 36.88 45.68
CA ASN A 574 33.95 37.52 45.69
C ASN A 574 33.13 37.07 44.52
N PRO A 575 32.37 35.99 44.64
CA PRO A 575 31.53 35.51 43.58
C PRO A 575 30.36 36.44 43.23
N PRO A 576 29.75 36.37 42.04
CA PRO A 576 28.67 37.26 41.62
C PRO A 576 27.49 37.25 42.60
N GLN A 577 26.84 38.42 42.75
CA GLN A 577 25.57 38.49 43.46
C GLN A 577 24.43 38.00 42.61
N THR A 578 23.27 37.70 43.20
CA THR A 578 22.12 37.01 42.57
C THR A 578 21.67 37.63 41.24
N ASP A 579 21.59 38.95 41.12
CA ASP A 579 21.17 39.62 39.88
C ASP A 579 22.22 39.54 38.76
N GLU A 580 23.48 39.53 39.06
CA GLU A 580 24.57 39.33 38.13
C GLU A 580 24.64 37.86 37.74
N HIS A 581 24.45 36.97 38.69
CA HIS A 581 24.43 35.54 38.49
C HIS A 581 23.32 35.12 37.53
N LEU A 582 22.09 35.64 37.64
CA LEU A 582 21.01 35.33 36.73
C LEU A 582 21.33 35.73 35.29
N ARG A 583 21.96 36.89 35.08
CA ARG A 583 22.44 37.32 33.77
C ARG A 583 23.56 36.41 33.21
N ASP A 584 24.45 35.98 34.08
CA ASP A 584 25.52 35.05 33.75
C ASP A 584 24.92 33.66 33.38
N ILE A 585 23.90 33.20 34.12
CA ILE A 585 23.18 31.95 33.80
C ILE A 585 22.46 32.04 32.45
N GLU A 586 21.84 33.17 32.11
CA GLU A 586 21.25 33.36 30.78
C GLU A 586 22.29 33.21 29.68
N LYS A 587 23.47 33.81 29.85
CA LYS A 587 24.59 33.66 28.91
C LYS A 587 25.13 32.23 28.87
N ILE A 588 25.24 31.56 30.01
CA ILE A 588 25.69 30.17 30.11
C ILE A 588 24.66 29.24 29.41
N VAL A 589 23.36 29.42 29.66
CA VAL A 589 22.30 28.68 29.01
C VAL A 589 22.31 28.91 27.50
N GLU A 590 22.51 30.16 27.08
CA GLU A 590 22.67 30.48 25.66
C GLU A 590 23.89 29.78 25.05
N ALA A 591 25.05 29.84 25.73
CA ALA A 591 26.25 29.13 25.28
C ALA A 591 26.09 27.63 25.30
N PHE A 592 25.30 27.09 26.22
CA PHE A 592 25.04 25.67 26.35
C PHE A 592 24.16 25.08 25.21
N GLN A 593 23.38 25.91 24.54
CA GLN A 593 22.55 25.56 23.39
C GLN A 593 23.36 25.45 22.08
N THR A 594 24.71 25.56 22.16
CA THR A 594 25.56 25.44 20.98
C THR A 594 25.43 24.04 20.35
N ASP A 595 25.27 23.98 19.02
CA ASP A 595 25.22 22.74 18.26
C ASP A 595 26.60 22.09 18.04
N SER A 596 27.67 22.78 18.38
CA SER A 596 29.05 22.28 18.24
C SER A 596 29.39 21.30 19.35
N GLN A 597 29.51 20.02 19.03
CA GLN A 597 29.88 18.98 19.97
C GLN A 597 31.23 19.25 20.64
N GLU A 598 32.19 19.79 19.90
CA GLU A 598 33.52 20.16 20.47
C GLU A 598 33.41 21.34 21.44
N LYS A 599 32.71 22.41 21.05
CA LYS A 599 32.45 23.58 21.92
C LYS A 599 31.58 23.17 23.09
N GLN A 600 30.55 22.37 22.86
CA GLN A 600 29.67 21.86 23.90
C GLN A 600 30.44 20.99 24.92
N LYS A 601 31.33 20.14 24.42
CA LYS A 601 32.19 19.34 25.29
C LYS A 601 33.14 20.23 26.12
N ARG A 602 33.81 21.17 25.45
CA ARG A 602 34.72 22.13 26.12
C ARG A 602 33.97 22.94 27.19
N LEU A 603 32.77 23.43 26.88
CA LEU A 603 31.91 24.17 27.84
C LEU A 603 31.46 23.24 28.97
N LYS A 604 30.97 22.04 28.66
CA LYS A 604 30.56 21.06 29.66
C LYS A 604 31.70 20.69 30.62
N ASP A 605 32.89 20.45 30.07
CA ASP A 605 34.06 20.17 30.92
C ASP A 605 34.41 21.34 31.83
N ALA A 606 34.39 22.59 31.31
CA ALA A 606 34.63 23.78 32.10
C ALA A 606 33.54 24.03 33.19
N LEU A 607 32.26 23.85 32.82
CA LEU A 607 31.13 24.00 33.75
C LEU A 607 31.14 22.94 34.86
N LYS A 608 31.55 21.71 34.57
CA LYS A 608 31.65 20.64 35.58
C LYS A 608 32.71 20.92 36.64
N GLU A 609 33.79 21.57 36.25
CA GLU A 609 34.88 21.90 37.16
C GLU A 609 34.66 23.21 37.95
N THR A 610 33.69 24.05 37.53
CA THR A 610 33.44 25.37 38.13
C THR A 610 32.24 25.29 39.08
N PRO A 611 32.36 25.86 40.34
CA PRO A 611 31.27 25.93 41.28
C PRO A 611 30.37 27.13 40.94
N PHE A 612 29.55 27.03 39.91
CA PHE A 612 28.73 28.13 39.40
C PHE A 612 27.24 28.01 39.74
N ILE A 613 26.78 26.89 40.22
CA ILE A 613 25.36 26.67 40.52
C ILE A 613 25.08 27.08 41.97
N LEU A 614 24.17 28.02 42.17
CA LEU A 614 23.72 28.45 43.48
C LEU A 614 22.85 27.33 44.09
N SER A 615 23.19 26.91 45.27
CA SER A 615 22.56 25.82 45.98
C SER A 615 22.30 26.19 47.47
N ARG A 616 21.22 25.64 48.00
CA ARG A 616 20.91 25.70 49.42
C ARG A 616 21.66 24.61 50.17
N SER A 617 22.29 24.96 51.27
CA SER A 617 22.95 23.97 52.13
C SER A 617 21.90 23.10 52.84
N SER A 618 22.11 21.81 52.95
CA SER A 618 21.27 20.92 53.78
C SER A 618 21.46 21.07 55.27
N VAL A 619 22.42 21.90 55.70
CA VAL A 619 22.78 22.11 57.11
C VAL A 619 22.45 23.52 57.58
N SER A 620 22.51 24.53 56.69
CA SER A 620 22.18 25.95 56.97
C SER A 620 21.36 26.53 55.82
N ASP A 621 20.62 27.64 56.09
CA ASP A 621 19.85 28.33 55.03
C ASP A 621 20.74 29.20 54.12
N ASP A 622 22.06 29.06 54.19
CA ASP A 622 23.01 29.83 53.37
C ASP A 622 23.02 29.31 51.92
N GLU A 623 22.99 30.22 50.99
CA GLU A 623 23.17 29.92 49.56
C GLU A 623 24.65 29.92 49.18
N ILE A 624 25.14 28.83 48.62
CA ILE A 624 26.55 28.61 48.29
C ILE A 624 26.66 28.11 46.87
N TYR A 625 27.63 28.63 46.10
CA TYR A 625 27.95 28.10 44.78
C TYR A 625 28.66 26.76 44.88
N ARG A 626 28.14 25.75 44.17
CA ARG A 626 28.69 24.39 44.14
C ARG A 626 28.84 23.89 42.71
N ARG A 627 29.63 22.83 42.56
CA ARG A 627 29.77 22.10 41.31
C ARG A 627 28.52 21.23 41.03
N PRO A 628 28.21 20.96 39.74
CA PRO A 628 27.04 20.15 39.36
C PRO A 628 27.01 18.74 39.96
N ASP A 629 28.18 18.13 40.13
CA ASP A 629 28.30 16.75 40.62
C ASP A 629 27.97 16.57 42.10
N ALA A 630 28.02 17.69 42.87
CA ALA A 630 27.68 17.77 44.30
C ALA A 630 26.23 18.20 44.58
N LEU A 631 25.38 18.22 43.56
CA LEU A 631 24.03 18.76 43.61
C LEU A 631 22.92 17.79 43.20
N TYR A 632 21.79 18.02 43.88
CA TYR A 632 20.52 17.36 43.55
C TYR A 632 19.41 18.38 43.26
N PHE A 633 18.42 17.97 42.48
CA PHE A 633 17.25 18.81 42.30
C PHE A 633 16.43 18.89 43.58
N LEU A 634 15.76 20.03 43.76
CA LEU A 634 14.91 20.26 44.91
C LEU A 634 13.73 19.26 44.90
N ASP A 635 13.72 18.35 45.83
CA ASP A 635 12.69 17.36 46.08
C ASP A 635 12.60 17.11 47.58
N ASP A 636 11.39 17.13 48.11
CA ASP A 636 11.16 17.00 49.56
C ASP A 636 11.75 15.69 50.12
N SER A 637 11.73 14.64 49.33
CA SER A 637 12.26 13.33 49.71
C SER A 637 13.79 13.33 49.76
N LEU A 638 14.44 14.01 48.82
CA LEU A 638 15.90 14.15 48.77
C LEU A 638 16.39 15.13 49.86
N GLU A 639 15.64 16.22 50.09
CA GLU A 639 15.95 17.14 51.20
C GLU A 639 15.91 16.43 52.54
N MET A 640 14.89 15.64 52.77
CA MET A 640 14.77 14.78 53.96
C MET A 640 15.92 13.77 54.06
N TYR A 641 16.23 13.07 52.96
CA TYR A 641 17.28 12.04 52.91
C TYR A 641 18.66 12.62 53.24
N PHE A 642 19.03 13.75 52.61
CA PHE A 642 20.34 14.39 52.75
C PHE A 642 20.43 15.35 53.97
N SER A 643 19.35 15.51 54.73
CA SER A 643 19.40 16.42 55.93
C SER A 643 20.54 16.00 56.87
N GLY A 644 21.45 16.99 57.16
CA GLY A 644 22.65 16.79 57.97
C GLY A 644 23.92 16.45 57.17
N ASN A 645 23.87 16.37 55.87
CA ASN A 645 25.04 16.16 55.01
C ASN A 645 25.55 17.46 54.41
N SER A 646 26.73 17.95 54.83
CA SER A 646 27.33 19.19 54.37
C SER A 646 27.91 19.14 52.97
N ASP A 647 28.19 17.97 52.46
CA ASP A 647 28.90 17.80 51.19
C ASP A 647 27.97 17.85 49.97
N VAL A 648 26.66 17.68 50.20
CA VAL A 648 25.62 17.71 49.19
C VAL A 648 24.77 18.97 49.34
N GLY A 649 24.36 19.55 48.22
CA GLY A 649 23.45 20.70 48.19
C GLY A 649 22.23 20.44 47.31
N LEU A 650 21.15 21.17 47.60
CA LEU A 650 19.95 21.19 46.75
C LEU A 650 19.98 22.46 45.92
N ILE A 651 19.63 22.34 44.62
CA ILE A 651 19.67 23.47 43.69
C ILE A 651 18.71 24.59 44.17
N SER A 652 19.10 25.87 44.06
CA SER A 652 18.22 26.98 44.44
C SER A 652 16.98 27.08 43.55
N SER A 653 15.85 27.49 44.12
CA SER A 653 14.56 27.63 43.37
C SER A 653 14.52 28.83 42.41
N ILE A 654 15.60 29.64 42.32
CA ILE A 654 15.65 30.81 41.44
C ILE A 654 15.76 30.47 39.95
N TYR A 655 16.13 29.25 39.61
CA TYR A 655 16.40 28.87 38.23
C TYR A 655 15.14 28.57 37.43
N GLN A 656 15.10 29.06 36.19
CA GLN A 656 14.10 28.75 35.22
C GLN A 656 14.33 27.34 34.64
N ARG A 657 13.32 26.79 33.99
CA ARG A 657 13.32 25.42 33.46
C ARG A 657 14.52 25.13 32.53
N SER A 658 14.89 26.07 31.68
CA SER A 658 16.05 25.93 30.77
C SER A 658 17.40 25.77 31.50
N ALA A 659 17.57 26.49 32.60
CA ALA A 659 18.75 26.35 33.45
C ALA A 659 18.73 25.03 34.24
N LEU A 660 17.57 24.55 34.67
CA LEU A 660 17.42 23.26 35.35
C LEU A 660 17.73 22.09 34.40
N ASP A 661 17.26 22.13 33.12
CA ASP A 661 17.57 21.14 32.12
C ASP A 661 19.07 21.08 31.80
N MET A 662 19.74 22.25 31.77
CA MET A 662 21.19 22.33 31.68
C MET A 662 21.88 21.69 32.87
N CYS A 663 21.47 22.01 34.10
CA CYS A 663 22.03 21.44 35.32
C CYS A 663 21.90 19.92 35.37
N ALA A 664 20.76 19.37 34.91
CA ALA A 664 20.56 17.93 34.76
C ALA A 664 21.61 17.31 33.83
N SER A 665 21.87 17.96 32.70
CA SER A 665 22.86 17.50 31.72
C SER A 665 24.32 17.59 32.17
N LEU A 666 24.60 18.44 33.18
CA LEU A 666 25.91 18.61 33.82
C LEU A 666 26.15 17.62 34.94
N GLY A 667 25.13 16.91 35.39
CA GLY A 667 25.29 15.88 36.42
C GLY A 667 24.53 16.12 37.73
N VAL A 668 23.72 17.18 37.82
CA VAL A 668 22.75 17.35 38.89
C VAL A 668 21.71 16.23 38.80
N ARG A 669 21.36 15.62 39.92
CA ARG A 669 20.61 14.36 39.94
C ARG A 669 19.22 14.51 40.52
N TYR A 670 18.29 13.64 40.05
CA TYR A 670 16.95 13.49 40.64
C TYR A 670 16.86 12.33 41.64
N GLU A 671 17.89 11.48 41.69
CA GLU A 671 17.92 10.26 42.50
C GLU A 671 19.28 10.13 43.18
N VAL A 672 19.27 9.49 44.33
CA VAL A 672 20.49 9.24 45.11
C VAL A 672 21.52 8.48 44.27
N ARG A 673 22.77 8.95 44.27
CA ARG A 673 23.87 8.32 43.54
C ARG A 673 24.19 6.94 44.14
N ILE A 674 24.23 5.97 43.24
CA ILE A 674 24.59 4.58 43.56
C ILE A 674 25.75 4.17 42.64
N ASP A 675 26.93 4.04 43.21
CA ASP A 675 28.13 3.64 42.48
C ASP A 675 28.41 2.15 42.66
N LYS A 676 28.69 1.44 41.57
CA LYS A 676 29.16 0.06 41.67
C LYS A 676 30.60 0.04 42.13
N ARG A 677 30.82 -0.59 43.28
CA ARG A 677 32.16 -0.71 43.85
C ARG A 677 32.85 -1.94 43.25
N LYS A 678 34.04 -1.75 42.69
CA LYS A 678 34.87 -2.92 42.29
C LYS A 678 35.42 -3.56 43.56
N PRO A 679 35.28 -4.86 43.77
CA PRO A 679 35.85 -5.52 44.93
C PRO A 679 37.36 -5.34 44.95
N ASP A 680 37.88 -4.69 45.99
CA ASP A 680 39.32 -4.65 46.21
C ASP A 680 39.76 -5.92 46.89
N TYR A 681 40.29 -6.87 46.14
CA TYR A 681 40.75 -8.16 46.60
C TYR A 681 41.92 -8.06 47.57
N GLN A 682 42.66 -6.91 47.60
CA GLN A 682 43.77 -6.69 48.53
C GLN A 682 43.32 -6.11 49.87
N GLY A 683 42.21 -5.41 49.90
CA GLY A 683 41.64 -4.75 51.09
C GLY A 683 40.60 -5.61 51.84
N CYS A 684 40.07 -6.62 51.26
CA CYS A 684 39.02 -7.46 51.88
C CYS A 684 39.55 -8.31 52.99
N ILE A 685 39.34 -7.88 54.25
CA ILE A 685 39.83 -8.50 55.49
C ILE A 685 39.41 -9.96 55.58
N ARG A 686 38.28 -10.34 55.07
CA ARG A 686 37.77 -11.75 55.10
C ARG A 686 38.35 -12.65 54.05
N LEU A 687 38.90 -12.18 52.97
CA LEU A 687 39.68 -12.98 52.00
C LEU A 687 41.04 -13.39 52.56
N ARG A 688 41.59 -12.66 53.57
CA ARG A 688 42.82 -13.04 54.31
C ARG A 688 42.62 -14.25 55.18
N ASP A 689 41.41 -14.57 55.60
CA ASP A 689 41.13 -15.76 56.44
C ASP A 689 41.13 -17.07 55.63
N TYR A 690 41.25 -16.98 54.27
CA TYR A 690 41.42 -18.12 53.38
C TYR A 690 42.88 -18.43 53.09
N HIS A 691 43.66 -18.71 54.12
CA HIS A 691 45.05 -19.09 53.94
C HIS A 691 45.16 -20.31 53.00
N GLY A 692 45.86 -20.15 51.89
CA GLY A 692 46.16 -21.20 50.90
C GLY A 692 45.44 -21.15 49.57
N TRP A 693 44.57 -20.17 49.31
CA TRP A 693 43.89 -19.98 48.03
C TRP A 693 44.63 -18.89 47.21
N HIS A 694 45.12 -19.28 46.04
CA HIS A 694 45.68 -18.30 45.10
C HIS A 694 44.54 -17.58 44.35
N GLU A 695 44.77 -16.33 43.98
CA GLU A 695 43.84 -15.43 43.27
C GLU A 695 43.19 -16.02 41.99
N ARG A 696 43.68 -17.13 41.50
CA ARG A 696 43.14 -17.81 40.28
C ARG A 696 41.98 -18.76 40.52
N GLY A 697 41.50 -18.91 41.73
CA GLY A 697 40.46 -19.87 42.10
C GLY A 697 39.14 -19.19 42.54
N LEU A 698 39.03 -17.86 42.50
CA LEU A 698 37.86 -17.15 42.93
C LEU A 698 37.19 -16.55 41.68
N PHE A 699 36.03 -17.04 41.31
CA PHE A 699 35.24 -16.54 40.21
C PHE A 699 33.90 -16.04 40.73
N GLY A 700 33.48 -14.82 40.24
CA GLY A 700 32.13 -14.28 40.43
C GLY A 700 31.86 -13.71 41.83
N PHE A 701 32.24 -12.47 42.03
CA PHE A 701 31.71 -11.66 43.16
C PHE A 701 30.68 -10.69 42.53
N ASP A 702 29.42 -10.70 42.98
CA ASP A 702 28.45 -9.72 42.63
C ASP A 702 28.92 -8.34 43.17
N PRO A 703 28.81 -7.25 42.36
CA PRO A 703 29.38 -5.98 42.71
C PRO A 703 28.66 -5.41 43.93
N ASP A 704 29.45 -5.06 44.94
CA ASP A 704 29.01 -4.21 46.05
C ASP A 704 28.69 -2.82 45.53
N ILE A 705 27.81 -2.09 46.20
CA ILE A 705 27.44 -0.73 45.87
C ILE A 705 27.72 0.23 46.99
N GLU A 706 28.09 1.46 46.65
CA GLU A 706 28.19 2.57 47.54
C GLU A 706 27.07 3.57 47.24
N VAL A 707 26.27 3.89 48.27
CA VAL A 707 25.13 4.79 48.13
C VAL A 707 25.46 6.10 48.84
N GLU A 708 25.43 7.18 48.08
CA GLU A 708 25.81 8.52 48.57
C GLU A 708 24.92 8.94 49.75
N GLY A 709 25.53 9.33 50.87
CA GLY A 709 24.83 9.80 52.08
C GLY A 709 24.13 8.71 52.89
N LEU A 710 24.16 7.43 52.52
CA LEU A 710 23.41 6.37 53.22
C LEU A 710 23.83 6.23 54.71
N SER A 711 25.12 6.32 55.03
CA SER A 711 25.61 6.23 56.41
C SER A 711 25.10 7.37 57.28
N ILE A 712 24.97 8.58 56.74
CA ILE A 712 24.43 9.74 57.46
C ILE A 712 22.91 9.62 57.59
N ALA A 713 22.21 9.20 56.53
CA ALA A 713 20.77 9.02 56.53
C ALA A 713 20.29 7.94 57.51
N LEU A 714 21.12 6.92 57.78
CA LEU A 714 20.86 5.87 58.76
C LEU A 714 21.18 6.29 60.22
N SER A 715 21.68 7.49 60.49
CA SER A 715 22.06 7.93 61.82
C SER A 715 21.86 9.48 62.05
N PRO A 716 20.81 9.95 62.75
CA PRO A 716 19.66 9.15 63.24
C PRO A 716 18.63 8.85 62.15
N PRO A 717 18.07 7.64 62.10
CA PRO A 717 17.01 7.30 61.16
C PRO A 717 15.68 7.94 61.61
N THR A 718 14.88 8.44 60.66
CA THR A 718 13.47 8.77 60.88
C THR A 718 12.59 7.79 60.11
N PRO A 719 11.32 7.61 60.49
CA PRO A 719 10.43 6.69 59.78
C PRO A 719 10.33 7.00 58.26
N GLU A 720 10.32 8.25 57.88
CA GLU A 720 10.27 8.72 56.51
C GLU A 720 11.57 8.40 55.77
N LYS A 721 12.74 8.64 56.40
CA LYS A 721 14.05 8.25 55.86
C LYS A 721 14.12 6.72 55.66
N SER A 722 13.64 5.95 56.61
CA SER A 722 13.62 4.51 56.57
C SER A 722 12.73 3.99 55.42
N LEU A 723 11.57 4.60 55.22
CA LEU A 723 10.66 4.30 54.13
C LEU A 723 11.27 4.61 52.75
N PHE A 724 11.92 5.76 52.65
CA PHE A 724 12.65 6.17 51.45
C PHE A 724 13.77 5.19 51.10
N ILE A 725 14.58 4.86 52.11
CA ILE A 725 15.70 3.93 51.97
C ILE A 725 15.19 2.56 51.55
N TRP A 726 14.14 2.04 52.18
CA TRP A 726 13.54 0.76 51.85
C TRP A 726 13.07 0.71 50.40
N ASN A 727 12.16 1.62 49.99
CA ASN A 727 11.48 1.55 48.70
C ASN A 727 12.36 2.04 47.57
N LYS A 728 13.20 3.03 47.75
CA LYS A 728 13.96 3.67 46.65
C LYS A 728 15.40 3.19 46.53
N ILE A 729 15.98 2.67 47.58
CA ILE A 729 17.40 2.28 47.60
C ILE A 729 17.55 0.76 47.76
N VAL A 730 16.92 0.19 48.79
CA VAL A 730 17.17 -1.21 49.15
C VAL A 730 16.43 -2.18 48.24
N LEU A 731 15.16 -1.94 48.01
CA LEU A 731 14.31 -2.85 47.20
C LEU A 731 14.80 -2.98 45.74
N PRO A 732 15.12 -1.87 45.02
CA PRO A 732 15.66 -1.97 43.67
C PRO A 732 17.05 -2.59 43.58
N ASN A 733 17.82 -2.57 44.68
CA ASN A 733 19.20 -3.07 44.75
C ASN A 733 19.34 -4.28 45.68
N ALA A 734 18.27 -5.03 45.93
CA ALA A 734 18.24 -6.12 46.87
C ALA A 734 19.30 -7.22 46.57
N GLU A 735 19.60 -7.46 45.32
CA GLU A 735 20.62 -8.39 44.85
C GLU A 735 22.06 -7.99 45.25
N CYS A 736 22.27 -6.67 45.55
CA CYS A 736 23.56 -6.16 46.00
C CYS A 736 23.80 -6.33 47.49
N ILE A 737 22.83 -6.79 48.27
CA ILE A 737 22.96 -7.04 49.73
C ILE A 737 23.87 -8.22 50.02
N ARG A 738 23.76 -9.31 49.21
CA ARG A 738 24.55 -10.51 49.31
C ARG A 738 25.09 -10.91 47.95
N GLY A 739 26.36 -11.33 47.91
CA GLY A 739 27.00 -11.86 46.73
C GLY A 739 27.38 -13.36 46.91
N THR A 740 27.73 -14.02 45.82
CA THR A 740 28.15 -15.41 45.82
C THR A 740 29.63 -15.55 45.48
N ILE A 741 30.40 -16.26 46.31
CA ILE A 741 31.80 -16.64 46.04
C ILE A 741 31.84 -18.10 45.60
N GLU A 742 32.37 -18.36 44.39
CA GLU A 742 32.61 -19.71 43.91
C GLU A 742 34.05 -20.10 44.17
N LYS A 743 34.26 -21.17 44.95
CA LYS A 743 35.57 -21.77 45.26
C LYS A 743 35.81 -22.95 44.35
N SER A 744 36.84 -22.98 43.54
CA SER A 744 37.25 -24.11 42.74
C SER A 744 38.52 -24.75 43.31
N SER A 745 38.53 -26.10 43.45
CA SER A 745 39.71 -26.87 43.86
C SER A 745 40.73 -26.92 42.72
N ARG A 746 42.04 -26.85 43.03
CA ARG A 746 43.11 -26.84 42.04
C ARG A 746 43.29 -28.16 41.27
N GLN A 747 42.66 -29.26 41.67
CA GLN A 747 42.92 -30.58 41.12
C GLN A 747 41.80 -31.22 40.30
N THR A 748 40.57 -30.78 40.42
CA THR A 748 39.44 -31.29 39.63
C THR A 748 38.37 -30.20 39.50
N TYR A 749 37.92 -29.91 38.25
CA TYR A 749 36.84 -28.97 37.97
C TYR A 749 35.46 -29.39 38.53
N GLU A 750 35.39 -30.57 39.21
CA GLU A 750 34.12 -31.18 39.63
C GLU A 750 33.67 -30.80 41.07
N ASN A 751 34.48 -30.10 41.86
CA ASN A 751 34.11 -29.69 43.21
C ASN A 751 34.19 -28.16 43.41
N SER A 752 33.28 -27.41 42.81
CA SER A 752 33.07 -26.02 43.17
C SER A 752 32.04 -25.90 44.30
N SER A 753 32.36 -25.20 45.36
CA SER A 753 31.38 -24.83 46.39
C SER A 753 31.03 -23.38 46.25
N LYS A 754 29.73 -23.06 46.26
CA LYS A 754 29.21 -21.70 46.30
C LYS A 754 28.93 -21.30 47.72
N GLU A 755 29.44 -20.16 48.15
CA GLU A 755 29.21 -19.60 49.47
C GLU A 755 28.60 -18.21 49.34
N GLU A 756 27.46 -17.95 49.97
CA GLU A 756 26.79 -16.67 50.01
C GLU A 756 27.41 -15.78 51.12
N ARG A 757 27.67 -14.51 50.78
CA ARG A 757 28.24 -13.53 51.70
C ARG A 757 27.54 -12.18 51.62
N ILE A 758 27.53 -11.47 52.74
CA ILE A 758 27.04 -10.09 52.85
C ILE A 758 28.03 -9.17 52.15
N SER A 759 27.54 -8.20 51.30
CA SER A 759 28.39 -7.20 50.69
C SER A 759 29.05 -6.30 51.75
N GLU A 760 30.30 -5.85 51.50
CA GLU A 760 31.12 -5.15 52.50
C GLU A 760 30.63 -3.72 52.81
N SER A 761 30.08 -3.01 51.81
CA SER A 761 29.59 -1.63 52.01
C SER A 761 28.07 -1.60 52.20
N PHE A 762 27.31 -2.06 51.24
CA PHE A 762 25.86 -1.91 51.21
C PHE A 762 25.15 -2.90 52.15
N GLY A 763 25.40 -4.22 52.03
CA GLY A 763 24.71 -5.22 52.82
C GLY A 763 25.05 -5.09 54.31
N ARG A 764 26.33 -4.87 54.66
CA ARG A 764 26.76 -4.76 56.06
C ARG A 764 26.13 -3.50 56.73
N LEU A 765 26.14 -2.34 56.03
CA LEU A 765 25.58 -1.12 56.60
C LEU A 765 24.08 -1.27 56.90
N LEU A 766 23.32 -1.94 56.03
CA LEU A 766 21.90 -2.19 56.23
C LEU A 766 21.56 -3.22 57.28
N ILE A 767 22.36 -4.28 57.44
CA ILE A 767 22.07 -5.38 58.37
C ILE A 767 22.53 -5.01 59.79
N GLU A 768 23.62 -4.22 59.94
CA GLU A 768 24.19 -3.86 61.24
C GLU A 768 23.59 -2.55 61.83
N SER A 769 22.90 -1.74 61.00
CA SER A 769 22.30 -0.48 61.47
C SER A 769 20.88 -0.70 61.99
N LYS A 770 20.48 0.12 62.99
CA LYS A 770 19.12 0.21 63.53
C LYS A 770 18.34 1.26 62.74
N TRP A 771 17.62 0.85 61.75
CA TRP A 771 16.94 1.80 60.85
C TRP A 771 15.50 1.44 60.49
N LEU A 772 15.04 0.24 60.73
CA LEU A 772 13.65 -0.17 60.48
C LEU A 772 12.75 0.26 61.66
N PRO A 773 11.58 0.91 61.35
CA PRO A 773 10.72 1.42 62.43
C PRO A 773 9.94 0.26 63.08
N GLY A 774 10.12 0.07 64.38
CA GLY A 774 9.32 -0.86 65.18
C GLY A 774 7.99 -0.23 65.64
N ALA A 775 7.06 -1.07 66.08
CA ALA A 775 5.72 -0.67 66.50
C ALA A 775 5.73 0.28 67.72
N ASP A 776 6.81 0.32 68.51
CA ASP A 776 7.02 1.16 69.67
C ASP A 776 7.70 2.51 69.38
N GLY A 777 7.96 2.79 68.08
CA GLY A 777 8.61 4.04 67.64
C GLY A 777 10.14 4.02 67.75
N HIS A 778 10.75 2.95 68.18
CA HIS A 778 12.20 2.77 68.20
C HIS A 778 12.70 2.11 66.90
N SER A 779 13.88 2.50 66.44
CA SER A 779 14.49 1.89 65.27
C SER A 779 15.18 0.59 65.63
N LEU A 780 14.91 -0.47 64.84
CA LEU A 780 15.39 -1.84 65.03
C LEU A 780 16.32 -2.24 63.87
N CYS A 781 17.21 -3.22 64.18
CA CYS A 781 17.94 -3.90 63.11
C CYS A 781 17.03 -4.90 62.39
N PRO A 782 17.31 -5.27 61.11
CA PRO A 782 16.53 -6.24 60.38
C PRO A 782 16.29 -7.55 61.09
N ALA A 783 17.26 -8.05 61.83
CA ALA A 783 17.16 -9.30 62.62
C ALA A 783 16.18 -9.23 63.80
N GLU A 784 15.79 -8.05 64.22
CA GLU A 784 14.93 -7.82 65.41
C GLU A 784 13.45 -7.72 65.03
N ILE A 785 13.11 -7.49 63.74
CA ILE A 785 11.75 -7.21 63.24
C ILE A 785 11.37 -8.20 62.12
N SER A 786 10.08 -8.62 62.05
CA SER A 786 9.56 -9.39 60.94
C SER A 786 8.95 -8.50 59.82
N LEU A 787 8.78 -9.06 58.62
CA LEU A 787 8.21 -8.29 57.49
C LEU A 787 6.80 -7.79 57.79
N ASP A 788 6.00 -8.55 58.53
CA ASP A 788 4.62 -8.20 58.88
C ASP A 788 4.51 -7.14 59.97
N GLU A 789 5.56 -6.92 60.76
CA GLU A 789 5.63 -5.88 61.79
C GLU A 789 6.01 -4.50 61.25
N LEU A 790 6.45 -4.41 59.96
CA LEU A 790 6.71 -3.15 59.31
C LEU A 790 5.39 -2.42 58.99
N PRO A 791 5.38 -1.07 59.03
CA PRO A 791 4.22 -0.27 58.60
C PRO A 791 3.74 -0.61 57.17
N GLU A 792 2.42 -0.46 56.90
CA GLU A 792 1.81 -0.78 55.62
C GLU A 792 2.45 -0.09 54.40
N GLN A 793 3.11 1.05 54.62
CA GLN A 793 3.78 1.84 53.59
C GLN A 793 5.07 1.20 53.03
N PHE A 794 5.64 0.22 53.76
CA PHE A 794 6.81 -0.52 53.30
C PHE A 794 6.37 -1.64 52.34
N GLU A 795 6.92 -1.61 51.13
CA GLU A 795 6.59 -2.63 50.14
C GLU A 795 7.03 -4.02 50.64
N ARG A 796 6.11 -4.99 50.65
CA ARG A 796 6.33 -6.33 51.21
C ARG A 796 7.14 -7.17 50.23
N SER A 797 8.31 -7.62 50.59
CA SER A 797 9.19 -8.50 49.81
C SER A 797 9.83 -9.56 50.72
N GLU A 798 9.35 -10.77 50.62
CA GLU A 798 9.93 -11.91 51.37
C GLU A 798 11.39 -12.17 50.96
N LYS A 799 11.70 -12.05 49.68
CA LYS A 799 13.08 -12.15 49.20
C LYS A 799 14.00 -11.15 49.87
N LEU A 800 13.54 -9.89 50.02
CA LEU A 800 14.32 -8.84 50.67
C LEU A 800 14.46 -9.11 52.15
N ALA A 801 13.40 -9.59 52.80
CA ALA A 801 13.44 -9.95 54.22
C ALA A 801 14.46 -11.09 54.49
N ASP A 802 14.53 -12.05 53.61
CA ASP A 802 15.52 -13.13 53.69
C ASP A 802 16.95 -12.64 53.47
N LEU A 803 17.17 -11.74 52.51
CA LEU A 803 18.47 -11.17 52.24
C LEU A 803 18.99 -10.30 53.40
N LEU A 804 18.13 -9.57 54.07
CA LEU A 804 18.42 -8.76 55.23
C LEU A 804 18.49 -9.58 56.53
N GLY A 805 18.05 -10.82 56.51
CA GLY A 805 18.01 -11.69 57.68
C GLY A 805 16.92 -11.33 58.69
N MET A 806 15.78 -10.84 58.25
CA MET A 806 14.63 -10.49 59.08
C MET A 806 14.00 -11.69 59.75
N LYS A 807 13.28 -11.47 60.83
CA LYS A 807 12.61 -12.50 61.64
C LYS A 807 11.52 -13.22 60.82
N LYS A 808 11.52 -14.53 60.72
CA LYS A 808 10.53 -15.28 59.92
C LYS A 808 9.32 -15.70 60.74
N ASP A 809 8.14 -15.55 60.15
CA ASP A 809 6.90 -16.04 60.74
C ASP A 809 6.61 -17.49 60.31
N ILE A 810 6.08 -18.32 61.25
CA ILE A 810 5.97 -19.78 61.13
C ILE A 810 4.91 -20.23 60.11
N VAL A 811 3.97 -19.37 59.74
CA VAL A 811 2.86 -19.71 58.81
C VAL A 811 3.31 -19.84 57.35
N ALA A 812 4.34 -19.13 56.95
CA ALA A 812 4.90 -19.20 55.58
C ALA A 812 5.59 -20.56 55.30
N LYS A 813 6.14 -21.19 56.34
CA LYS A 813 6.87 -22.47 56.23
C LYS A 813 6.00 -23.68 55.87
N LEU A 814 4.72 -23.64 56.25
CA LEU A 814 3.76 -24.73 55.97
C LEU A 814 3.25 -24.71 54.51
N ALA A 815 3.26 -23.56 53.87
CA ALA A 815 2.88 -23.40 52.46
C ALA A 815 4.01 -23.85 51.51
N GLU A 816 5.25 -23.62 51.92
CA GLU A 816 6.46 -23.99 51.16
C GLU A 816 6.66 -25.54 51.18
N GLU A 817 6.34 -26.20 52.29
CA GLU A 817 6.36 -27.68 52.39
C GLU A 817 5.28 -28.37 51.54
N ALA A 818 4.20 -27.65 51.15
CA ALA A 818 3.15 -28.14 50.27
C ALA A 818 3.42 -27.90 48.77
N GLY A 819 4.52 -27.24 48.39
CA GLY A 819 4.92 -26.99 47.00
C GLY A 819 4.04 -26.01 46.25
N ILE A 820 3.30 -25.14 46.93
CA ILE A 820 2.42 -24.14 46.36
C ILE A 820 3.07 -22.78 46.55
N ASN A 821 3.37 -22.11 45.40
CA ASN A 821 3.95 -20.80 45.35
C ASN A 821 2.93 -19.76 45.83
N GLN A 822 3.36 -18.83 46.69
CA GLN A 822 2.54 -17.81 47.34
C GLN A 822 1.90 -16.87 46.31
N GLU A 823 2.57 -16.56 45.20
CA GLU A 823 2.01 -15.83 44.07
C GLU A 823 0.82 -16.54 43.42
N THR A 824 0.84 -17.86 43.43
CA THR A 824 -0.26 -18.69 42.94
C THR A 824 -1.47 -18.62 43.85
N ILE A 825 -1.24 -18.54 45.18
CA ILE A 825 -2.32 -18.44 46.19
C ILE A 825 -2.93 -17.03 46.19
N GLU A 826 -2.14 -15.98 46.04
CA GLU A 826 -2.61 -14.60 45.93
C GLU A 826 -3.32 -14.36 44.60
N LEU A 827 -2.76 -14.85 43.50
CA LEU A 827 -3.40 -14.76 42.15
C LEU A 827 -4.70 -15.57 42.12
N ALA A 828 -4.75 -16.73 42.75
CA ALA A 828 -5.98 -17.53 42.85
C ALA A 828 -7.08 -16.83 43.68
N ARG A 829 -6.71 -16.18 44.79
CA ARG A 829 -7.63 -15.39 45.62
C ARG A 829 -8.12 -14.13 44.94
N GLU A 830 -7.29 -13.49 44.13
CA GLU A 830 -7.64 -12.27 43.35
C GLU A 830 -8.52 -12.61 42.14
N LEU A 831 -8.29 -13.73 41.49
CA LEU A 831 -9.10 -14.28 40.42
C LEU A 831 -10.47 -14.81 40.88
N GLU A 832 -10.55 -15.39 42.10
CA GLU A 832 -11.80 -15.80 42.73
C GLU A 832 -12.69 -14.58 43.10
N ARG A 833 -12.08 -13.44 43.45
CA ARG A 833 -12.79 -12.22 43.82
C ARG A 833 -13.30 -11.41 42.62
N ASN A 834 -12.78 -11.66 41.40
CA ASN A 834 -13.09 -10.90 40.20
C ASN A 834 -13.25 -11.79 38.94
N PRO A 835 -14.41 -12.44 38.75
CA PRO A 835 -14.64 -13.32 37.58
C PRO A 835 -14.55 -12.65 36.21
N ASP A 836 -14.73 -11.32 36.16
CA ASP A 836 -14.65 -10.54 34.92
C ASP A 836 -13.21 -10.30 34.45
N ILE A 837 -12.26 -10.31 35.37
CA ILE A 837 -10.83 -10.21 35.04
C ILE A 837 -10.32 -11.51 34.41
N LEU A 838 -10.81 -12.64 34.86
CA LEU A 838 -10.46 -13.96 34.29
C LEU A 838 -10.87 -14.06 32.81
N LYS A 839 -12.03 -13.53 32.45
CA LYS A 839 -12.51 -13.48 31.06
C LYS A 839 -11.67 -12.52 30.18
N SER A 840 -11.31 -11.36 30.72
CA SER A 840 -10.53 -10.38 29.98
C SER A 840 -9.10 -10.82 29.70
N VAL A 841 -8.48 -11.57 30.63
CA VAL A 841 -7.14 -12.16 30.47
C VAL A 841 -7.17 -13.28 29.41
N GLN A 842 -8.22 -14.09 29.38
CA GLN A 842 -8.41 -15.11 28.35
C GLN A 842 -8.62 -14.51 26.96
N GLU A 843 -9.31 -13.36 26.85
CA GLU A 843 -9.50 -12.62 25.58
C GLU A 843 -8.22 -11.91 25.15
N GLN A 844 -7.42 -11.38 26.08
CA GLN A 844 -6.14 -10.73 25.74
C GLN A 844 -5.06 -11.73 25.27
N ILE A 845 -5.08 -12.96 25.75
CA ILE A 845 -4.18 -14.01 25.27
C ILE A 845 -4.56 -14.44 23.85
N LYS A 846 -5.84 -14.37 23.46
CA LYS A 846 -6.30 -14.63 22.07
C LYS A 846 -5.98 -13.49 21.09
N LYS A 847 -5.84 -12.25 21.56
CA LYS A 847 -5.57 -11.06 20.71
C LYS A 847 -4.11 -10.83 20.31
N LYS A 848 -3.16 -11.63 20.77
CA LYS A 848 -1.73 -11.44 20.48
C LYS A 848 -1.17 -12.27 19.31
N LYS A 849 -2.01 -12.85 18.45
CA LYS A 849 -1.53 -13.68 17.33
C LYS A 849 -2.12 -13.23 15.99
N GLY A 850 -1.34 -12.48 15.23
CA GLY A 850 -1.51 -12.33 13.79
C GLY A 850 -2.16 -11.02 13.32
N ILE A 851 -1.89 -10.68 12.04
CA ILE A 851 -2.60 -9.62 11.30
C ILE A 851 -4.01 -10.13 10.99
N ASP A 852 -5.03 -9.31 11.19
CA ASP A 852 -6.39 -9.62 10.73
C ASP A 852 -6.44 -9.64 9.20
N PHE A 853 -6.93 -10.76 8.64
CA PHE A 853 -7.20 -10.87 7.22
C PHE A 853 -8.47 -10.07 6.86
N PRO A 854 -8.55 -9.50 5.63
CA PRO A 854 -9.75 -8.80 5.22
C PRO A 854 -10.95 -9.75 5.22
N ASN A 855 -12.03 -9.34 5.86
CA ASN A 855 -13.24 -10.14 5.97
C ASN A 855 -14.07 -10.01 4.67
N GLN A 856 -13.71 -10.80 3.66
CA GLN A 856 -14.46 -10.87 2.41
C GLN A 856 -15.54 -11.95 2.53
N LYS A 857 -16.72 -11.52 2.89
CA LYS A 857 -17.89 -12.40 3.03
C LYS A 857 -18.43 -12.86 1.68
N VAL A 858 -18.83 -14.11 1.61
CA VAL A 858 -19.57 -14.65 0.45
C VAL A 858 -21.05 -14.28 0.60
N VAL A 859 -21.52 -13.36 -0.25
CA VAL A 859 -22.90 -12.83 -0.17
C VAL A 859 -23.92 -13.86 -0.66
N ASP A 860 -23.53 -14.67 -1.67
CA ASP A 860 -24.37 -15.74 -2.22
C ASP A 860 -23.50 -16.96 -2.55
N PRO A 861 -23.43 -17.96 -1.63
CA PRO A 861 -22.58 -19.14 -1.79
C PRO A 861 -22.95 -20.00 -3.01
N GLU A 862 -24.26 -20.20 -3.27
CA GLU A 862 -24.70 -21.08 -4.34
C GLU A 862 -24.38 -20.50 -5.73
N ARG A 863 -24.56 -19.21 -5.90
CA ARG A 863 -24.19 -18.49 -7.12
C ARG A 863 -22.69 -18.49 -7.35
N ARG A 864 -21.89 -18.28 -6.28
CA ARG A 864 -20.43 -18.32 -6.38
C ARG A 864 -19.96 -19.72 -6.75
N LYS A 865 -20.57 -20.76 -6.18
CA LYS A 865 -20.32 -22.15 -6.47
C LYS A 865 -20.59 -22.48 -7.94
N SER A 866 -21.74 -22.07 -8.49
CA SER A 866 -22.08 -22.25 -9.91
C SER A 866 -21.08 -21.58 -10.83
N LYS A 867 -20.69 -20.34 -10.53
CA LYS A 867 -19.69 -19.60 -11.29
C LYS A 867 -18.33 -20.31 -11.33
N ILE A 868 -17.88 -20.81 -10.16
CA ILE A 868 -16.60 -21.54 -10.08
C ILE A 868 -16.67 -22.87 -10.85
N ILE A 869 -17.79 -23.56 -10.83
CA ILE A 869 -17.97 -24.80 -11.60
C ILE A 869 -17.87 -24.54 -13.12
N ASP A 870 -18.51 -23.46 -13.59
CA ASP A 870 -18.42 -23.05 -14.99
C ASP A 870 -17.00 -22.65 -15.40
N GLU A 871 -16.31 -21.86 -14.56
CA GLU A 871 -14.92 -21.49 -14.78
C GLU A 871 -13.99 -22.71 -14.82
N LEU A 872 -14.24 -23.70 -13.94
CA LEU A 872 -13.47 -24.93 -13.89
C LEU A 872 -13.65 -25.81 -15.14
N GLN A 873 -14.87 -25.87 -15.71
CA GLN A 873 -15.14 -26.63 -16.93
C GLN A 873 -14.41 -26.08 -18.16
N VAL A 874 -14.22 -24.77 -18.20
CA VAL A 874 -13.54 -24.05 -19.30
C VAL A 874 -12.04 -23.94 -19.07
N SER A 875 -11.57 -24.15 -17.83
CA SER A 875 -10.15 -24.02 -17.47
C SER A 875 -9.30 -25.11 -18.15
N PRO A 876 -8.15 -24.74 -18.73
CA PRO A 876 -7.27 -25.70 -19.39
C PRO A 876 -6.64 -26.67 -18.38
N ASP A 877 -6.39 -27.90 -18.85
CA ASP A 877 -5.66 -28.89 -18.09
C ASP A 877 -4.19 -28.48 -17.94
N LYS A 878 -3.63 -28.74 -16.75
CA LYS A 878 -2.22 -28.45 -16.46
C LYS A 878 -1.29 -29.23 -17.37
N GLN A 879 -0.51 -28.53 -18.20
CA GLN A 879 0.54 -29.12 -19.04
C GLN A 879 1.89 -28.98 -18.34
N TYR A 880 2.58 -30.10 -18.11
CA TYR A 880 3.94 -30.14 -17.57
C TYR A 880 4.91 -30.67 -18.62
N GLU A 881 5.85 -29.81 -19.02
CA GLU A 881 7.07 -30.24 -19.70
C GLU A 881 8.22 -30.30 -18.68
N PRO A 882 9.03 -31.35 -18.63
CA PRO A 882 10.22 -31.40 -17.80
C PRO A 882 11.29 -30.48 -18.38
N ARG A 883 11.47 -29.26 -17.82
CA ARG A 883 12.55 -28.33 -18.19
C ARG A 883 13.39 -27.93 -16.98
N THR A 884 14.69 -28.15 -17.15
CA THR A 884 15.74 -27.55 -16.32
C THR A 884 15.82 -26.04 -16.57
N ARG A 885 15.51 -25.26 -15.52
CA ARG A 885 15.80 -23.84 -15.28
C ARG A 885 15.70 -22.84 -16.45
N SER A 886 14.60 -22.14 -16.52
CA SER A 886 14.50 -20.66 -16.51
C SER A 886 13.01 -20.30 -16.37
N VAL A 887 12.69 -19.51 -15.33
CA VAL A 887 11.30 -19.13 -15.04
C VAL A 887 10.91 -18.01 -16.00
N ARG A 888 10.11 -18.33 -17.03
CA ARG A 888 9.29 -17.32 -17.71
C ARG A 888 8.06 -17.05 -16.82
N ILE A 889 7.90 -15.80 -16.40
CA ILE A 889 6.66 -15.34 -15.78
C ILE A 889 5.62 -15.26 -16.87
N SER A 890 4.65 -16.19 -16.88
CA SER A 890 3.49 -16.13 -17.79
C SER A 890 2.50 -15.06 -17.31
N GLU A 891 1.70 -14.51 -18.23
CA GLU A 891 0.64 -13.52 -17.88
C GLU A 891 -0.36 -14.07 -16.85
N ALA A 892 -0.63 -15.35 -16.86
CA ALA A 892 -1.45 -16.05 -15.87
C ALA A 892 -0.89 -15.89 -14.44
N THR A 893 0.44 -15.85 -14.27
CA THR A 893 1.08 -15.65 -12.96
C THR A 893 0.85 -14.25 -12.40
N GLN A 894 0.72 -13.24 -13.25
CA GLN A 894 0.45 -11.86 -12.82
C GLN A 894 -1.01 -11.67 -12.39
N TYR A 895 -1.93 -12.29 -13.10
CA TYR A 895 -3.36 -12.31 -12.72
C TYR A 895 -3.58 -12.97 -11.35
N VAL A 896 -3.00 -14.15 -11.13
CA VAL A 896 -3.05 -14.87 -9.84
C VAL A 896 -2.49 -14.02 -8.69
N ARG A 897 -1.37 -13.31 -8.92
CA ARG A 897 -0.80 -12.42 -7.90
C ARG A 897 -1.73 -11.27 -7.56
N THR A 898 -2.34 -10.64 -8.54
CA THR A 898 -3.30 -9.54 -8.32
C THR A 898 -4.53 -10.04 -7.58
N TRP A 899 -5.04 -11.22 -7.94
CA TRP A 899 -6.16 -11.84 -7.25
C TRP A 899 -5.84 -12.09 -5.77
N LEU A 900 -4.68 -12.69 -5.45
CA LEU A 900 -4.24 -12.93 -4.07
C LEU A 900 -4.02 -11.62 -3.28
N GLN A 901 -3.49 -10.59 -3.91
CA GLN A 901 -3.35 -9.28 -3.27
C GLN A 901 -4.70 -8.69 -2.86
N ASN A 902 -5.69 -8.78 -3.73
CA ASN A 902 -7.04 -8.30 -3.45
C ASN A 902 -7.73 -9.10 -2.33
N GLN A 903 -7.40 -10.38 -2.17
CA GLN A 903 -7.93 -11.22 -1.11
C GLN A 903 -7.26 -10.98 0.26
N TYR A 904 -5.96 -10.71 0.29
CA TYR A 904 -5.15 -10.74 1.54
C TYR A 904 -4.54 -9.40 1.95
N LYS A 905 -4.89 -8.30 1.28
CA LYS A 905 -4.53 -6.93 1.67
C LYS A 905 -5.68 -6.33 2.47
N ASN A 906 -5.41 -5.94 3.73
CA ASN A 906 -6.41 -5.36 4.62
C ASN A 906 -6.68 -3.87 4.31
N GLU A 907 -7.66 -3.27 4.98
CA GLU A 907 -8.06 -1.86 4.82
C GLU A 907 -6.91 -0.87 5.10
N ASN A 908 -5.92 -1.26 5.89
CA ASN A 908 -4.72 -0.46 6.18
C ASN A 908 -3.63 -0.63 5.10
N GLY A 909 -3.90 -1.36 4.04
CA GLY A 909 -2.95 -1.62 2.96
C GLY A 909 -1.86 -2.62 3.30
N GLN A 910 -1.97 -3.38 4.40
CA GLN A 910 -1.02 -4.41 4.80
C GLN A 910 -1.44 -5.78 4.24
N MET A 911 -0.48 -6.56 3.78
CA MET A 911 -0.70 -7.92 3.26
C MET A 911 -0.10 -8.96 4.21
N GLY A 912 -0.91 -9.93 4.62
CA GLY A 912 -0.51 -11.00 5.54
C GLY A 912 -0.10 -12.29 4.82
N CYS A 913 0.83 -13.06 5.43
CA CYS A 913 1.15 -14.42 5.00
C CYS A 913 0.15 -15.41 5.58
N GLN A 914 -0.41 -16.28 4.77
CA GLN A 914 -1.46 -17.23 5.19
C GLN A 914 -1.00 -18.27 6.21
N ILE A 915 0.29 -18.59 6.31
CA ILE A 915 0.82 -19.58 7.25
C ILE A 915 1.29 -18.91 8.54
N CYS A 916 2.27 -18.00 8.48
CA CYS A 916 2.80 -17.38 9.70
C CYS A 916 1.97 -16.21 10.23
N LYS A 917 0.97 -15.76 9.47
CA LYS A 917 0.03 -14.68 9.82
C LYS A 917 0.69 -13.33 10.12
N LYS A 918 1.95 -13.16 9.71
CA LYS A 918 2.70 -11.92 9.81
C LYS A 918 2.58 -11.13 8.52
N GLU A 919 2.80 -9.82 8.61
CA GLU A 919 2.92 -8.98 7.42
C GLU A 919 4.03 -9.48 6.50
N MET A 920 3.83 -9.38 5.19
CA MET A 920 4.86 -9.75 4.21
C MET A 920 6.14 -8.96 4.46
N PRO A 921 7.32 -9.62 4.35
CA PRO A 921 8.58 -9.10 4.91
C PRO A 921 9.08 -7.82 4.26
N PHE A 922 8.73 -7.54 3.02
CA PHE A 922 9.13 -6.31 2.33
C PHE A 922 8.22 -5.98 1.15
N LYS A 923 8.31 -4.73 0.70
CA LYS A 923 7.69 -4.23 -0.52
C LYS A 923 8.73 -4.09 -1.62
N LYS A 924 8.34 -4.36 -2.86
CA LYS A 924 9.13 -4.14 -4.05
C LYS A 924 9.29 -2.64 -4.33
N LEU A 925 10.11 -2.29 -5.31
CA LEU A 925 10.34 -0.89 -5.72
C LEU A 925 9.06 -0.20 -6.24
N ASP A 926 8.08 -0.98 -6.74
CA ASP A 926 6.78 -0.50 -7.18
C ASP A 926 5.78 -0.25 -6.02
N GLY A 927 6.21 -0.43 -4.76
CA GLY A 927 5.39 -0.27 -3.57
C GLY A 927 4.52 -1.47 -3.21
N GLU A 928 4.44 -2.49 -4.06
CA GLU A 928 3.67 -3.70 -3.82
C GLU A 928 4.44 -4.72 -2.97
N TYR A 929 3.72 -5.48 -2.14
CA TYR A 929 4.34 -6.53 -1.33
C TYR A 929 4.94 -7.63 -2.18
N TYR A 930 6.15 -8.06 -1.80
CA TYR A 930 6.72 -9.29 -2.34
C TYR A 930 6.16 -10.48 -1.57
N PHE A 931 5.57 -11.41 -2.29
CA PHE A 931 5.12 -12.71 -1.77
C PHE A 931 5.27 -13.78 -2.86
N GLU A 932 5.26 -15.01 -2.47
CA GLU A 932 5.20 -16.13 -3.39
C GLU A 932 3.77 -16.67 -3.48
N ALA A 933 3.24 -16.74 -4.70
CA ALA A 933 2.02 -17.46 -5.00
C ALA A 933 2.38 -18.93 -5.18
N VAL A 934 2.02 -19.76 -4.22
CA VAL A 934 2.37 -21.19 -4.18
C VAL A 934 1.10 -22.00 -4.34
N GLU A 935 1.10 -22.93 -5.30
CA GLU A 935 -0.04 -23.85 -5.44
C GLU A 935 -0.25 -24.67 -4.17
N ALA A 936 -1.50 -24.71 -3.70
CA ALA A 936 -1.87 -25.46 -2.50
C ALA A 936 -1.75 -26.99 -2.68
N PHE A 937 -1.99 -27.49 -3.86
CA PHE A 937 -2.00 -28.92 -4.14
C PHE A 937 -1.13 -29.31 -5.33
N THR A 938 -0.78 -30.57 -5.41
CA THR A 938 -0.12 -31.19 -6.59
C THR A 938 -1.11 -31.34 -7.73
N LYS A 939 -0.58 -31.61 -8.94
CA LYS A 939 -1.40 -31.86 -10.14
C LYS A 939 -2.38 -33.03 -9.97
N ASP A 940 -2.00 -34.03 -9.21
CA ASP A 940 -2.80 -35.24 -9.00
C ASP A 940 -4.07 -34.95 -8.18
N ILE A 941 -4.01 -33.97 -7.28
CA ILE A 941 -5.15 -33.55 -6.46
C ILE A 941 -5.93 -32.40 -7.13
N PHE A 942 -5.25 -31.55 -7.89
CA PHE A 942 -5.83 -30.38 -8.54
C PHE A 942 -5.32 -30.26 -9.99
N PRO A 943 -5.95 -30.96 -10.95
CA PRO A 943 -5.42 -31.12 -12.31
C PRO A 943 -5.57 -29.89 -13.22
N LYS A 944 -6.44 -28.93 -12.86
CA LYS A 944 -6.72 -27.75 -13.67
C LYS A 944 -6.08 -26.48 -13.10
N GLU A 945 -5.84 -25.47 -13.96
CA GLU A 945 -5.33 -24.16 -13.51
C GLU A 945 -6.48 -23.25 -13.10
N HIS A 946 -6.48 -22.80 -11.83
CA HIS A 946 -7.41 -21.81 -11.30
C HIS A 946 -6.74 -21.00 -10.21
N GLU A 947 -7.06 -19.69 -10.10
CA GLU A 947 -6.42 -18.79 -9.14
C GLU A 947 -6.62 -19.21 -7.68
N ALA A 948 -7.74 -19.81 -7.34
CA ALA A 948 -8.05 -20.27 -5.99
C ALA A 948 -7.14 -21.41 -5.47
N GLN A 949 -6.35 -22.04 -6.34
CA GLN A 949 -5.37 -23.03 -5.91
C GLN A 949 -4.09 -22.45 -5.33
N PHE A 950 -3.90 -21.13 -5.38
CA PHE A 950 -2.64 -20.52 -4.96
C PHE A 950 -2.76 -19.88 -3.57
N LEU A 951 -1.69 -20.03 -2.78
CA LEU A 951 -1.54 -19.43 -1.45
C LEU A 951 -0.61 -18.22 -1.51
N ALA A 952 -0.95 -17.17 -0.78
CA ALA A 952 -0.10 -15.99 -0.60
C ALA A 952 0.85 -16.20 0.59
N LEU A 953 2.08 -16.54 0.33
CA LEU A 953 3.06 -16.89 1.34
C LEU A 953 4.28 -15.96 1.33
N CYS A 954 4.83 -15.67 2.51
CA CYS A 954 6.15 -15.06 2.58
C CYS A 954 7.23 -16.04 2.11
N PRO A 955 8.42 -15.59 1.67
CA PRO A 955 9.44 -16.47 1.11
C PRO A 955 9.82 -17.66 2.00
N LEU A 956 9.88 -17.45 3.32
CA LEU A 956 10.20 -18.51 4.26
C LEU A 956 9.09 -19.57 4.32
N CYS A 957 7.85 -19.14 4.50
CA CYS A 957 6.71 -20.07 4.55
C CYS A 957 6.49 -20.77 3.20
N ALA A 958 6.76 -20.08 2.09
CA ALA A 958 6.71 -20.67 0.76
C ALA A 958 7.74 -21.80 0.57
N ALA A 959 8.98 -21.58 1.03
CA ALA A 959 10.01 -22.60 1.00
C ALA A 959 9.65 -23.81 1.88
N MET A 960 9.20 -23.56 3.11
CA MET A 960 8.77 -24.61 4.03
C MET A 960 7.59 -25.41 3.47
N TYR A 961 6.60 -24.72 2.90
CA TYR A 961 5.42 -25.37 2.33
C TYR A 961 5.78 -26.25 1.12
N LYS A 962 6.65 -25.76 0.22
CA LYS A 962 7.11 -26.52 -0.95
C LYS A 962 7.91 -27.76 -0.58
N GLU A 963 8.76 -27.69 0.47
CA GLU A 963 9.67 -28.77 0.84
C GLU A 963 9.07 -29.76 1.84
N LEU A 964 8.30 -29.29 2.83
CA LEU A 964 7.83 -30.07 3.95
C LEU A 964 6.31 -30.37 3.91
N GLY A 965 5.56 -29.65 3.09
CA GLY A 965 4.12 -29.85 2.92
C GLY A 965 3.78 -30.46 1.57
N LYS A 966 4.07 -29.77 0.46
CA LYS A 966 3.64 -30.17 -0.87
C LYS A 966 4.26 -31.49 -1.39
N LYS A 967 5.44 -31.86 -0.88
CA LYS A 967 6.12 -33.13 -1.23
C LYS A 967 5.66 -34.32 -0.37
N ASP A 968 4.92 -34.10 0.68
CA ASP A 968 4.40 -35.14 1.57
C ASP A 968 2.94 -35.44 1.21
N GLU A 969 2.70 -36.62 0.63
CA GLU A 969 1.36 -37.05 0.17
C GLU A 969 0.36 -37.14 1.33
N ALA A 970 0.80 -37.53 2.54
CA ALA A 970 -0.05 -37.63 3.72
C ALA A 970 -0.52 -36.22 4.15
N VAL A 971 0.39 -35.22 4.16
CA VAL A 971 0.05 -33.83 4.48
C VAL A 971 -0.92 -33.24 3.46
N MET A 972 -0.77 -33.57 2.18
CA MET A 972 -1.67 -33.12 1.12
C MET A 972 -3.05 -33.75 1.23
N ALA A 973 -3.13 -35.04 1.57
CA ALA A 973 -4.39 -35.74 1.80
C ALA A 973 -5.13 -35.19 3.04
N ASP A 974 -4.40 -34.97 4.13
CA ASP A 974 -4.96 -34.39 5.36
C ASP A 974 -5.46 -32.95 5.12
N LEU A 975 -4.71 -32.13 4.39
CA LEU A 975 -5.12 -30.77 4.01
C LEU A 975 -6.38 -30.78 3.13
N ARG A 976 -6.44 -31.65 2.12
CA ARG A 976 -7.65 -31.82 1.27
C ARG A 976 -8.87 -32.19 2.13
N LYS A 977 -8.71 -33.17 3.03
CA LYS A 977 -9.78 -33.62 3.93
C LYS A 977 -10.21 -32.51 4.90
N ALA A 978 -9.26 -31.76 5.43
CA ALA A 978 -9.54 -30.66 6.31
C ALA A 978 -10.34 -29.56 5.59
N LEU A 979 -9.92 -29.13 4.41
CA LEU A 979 -10.60 -28.08 3.64
C LEU A 979 -12.04 -28.48 3.26
N LEU A 980 -12.27 -29.75 2.93
CA LEU A 980 -13.62 -30.22 2.57
C LEU A 980 -14.60 -30.24 3.77
N ASN A 981 -14.09 -30.50 5.01
CA ASN A 981 -14.92 -30.75 6.17
C ASN A 981 -14.92 -29.59 7.19
N MET A 982 -14.14 -28.52 6.99
CA MET A 982 -14.05 -27.43 7.96
C MET A 982 -15.08 -26.33 7.72
N ASP A 983 -15.54 -25.73 8.83
CA ASP A 983 -16.38 -24.51 8.83
C ASP A 983 -15.60 -23.28 9.36
N SER A 984 -14.33 -23.46 9.76
CA SER A 984 -13.44 -22.39 10.23
C SER A 984 -12.62 -21.82 9.07
N LEU A 985 -12.09 -20.61 9.22
CA LEU A 985 -11.21 -19.99 8.22
C LEU A 985 -9.74 -20.43 8.37
N GLU A 986 -9.44 -21.35 9.29
CA GLU A 986 -8.09 -21.85 9.54
C GLU A 986 -8.02 -23.36 9.28
N ALA A 987 -7.30 -23.73 8.23
CA ALA A 987 -7.03 -25.13 7.89
C ALA A 987 -5.78 -25.64 8.63
N PRO A 988 -5.85 -26.78 9.38
CA PRO A 988 -4.68 -27.35 10.01
C PRO A 988 -3.64 -27.79 8.98
N LEU A 989 -2.38 -27.58 9.27
CA LEU A 989 -1.25 -27.91 8.41
C LEU A 989 -0.07 -28.39 9.26
N ARG A 990 0.56 -29.47 8.84
CA ARG A 990 1.81 -29.95 9.40
C ARG A 990 2.96 -29.75 8.42
N LEU A 991 4.04 -29.12 8.88
CA LEU A 991 5.26 -28.88 8.09
C LEU A 991 6.45 -29.52 8.83
N GLY A 992 6.73 -30.79 8.56
CA GLY A 992 7.66 -31.58 9.35
C GLY A 992 7.17 -31.74 10.79
N ASP A 993 7.96 -31.29 11.77
CA ASP A 993 7.58 -31.32 13.20
C ASP A 993 6.77 -30.09 13.65
N LEU A 994 6.53 -29.13 12.76
CA LEU A 994 5.78 -27.90 13.06
C LEU A 994 4.28 -28.10 12.76
N GLU A 995 3.45 -28.06 13.80
CA GLU A 995 2.01 -27.93 13.65
C GLU A 995 1.63 -26.46 13.51
N THR A 996 0.92 -26.12 12.46
CA THR A 996 0.48 -24.75 12.13
C THR A 996 -0.88 -24.76 11.44
N THR A 997 -1.34 -23.61 10.97
CA THR A 997 -2.59 -23.50 10.20
C THR A 997 -2.39 -22.60 8.97
N ILE A 998 -3.17 -22.84 7.92
CA ILE A 998 -3.32 -21.93 6.78
C ILE A 998 -4.57 -21.08 7.03
N GLN A 999 -4.40 -19.78 7.08
CA GLN A 999 -5.50 -18.83 7.22
C GLN A 999 -6.08 -18.49 5.85
N PHE A 1000 -7.38 -18.64 5.71
CA PHE A 1000 -8.14 -18.24 4.52
C PHE A 1000 -9.03 -17.04 4.80
N VAL A 1001 -9.37 -16.31 3.76
CA VAL A 1001 -10.55 -15.43 3.75
C VAL A 1001 -11.74 -16.23 3.23
N GLU A 1002 -12.94 -15.84 3.61
CA GLU A 1002 -14.16 -16.59 3.33
C GLU A 1002 -14.36 -16.88 1.84
N THR A 1003 -14.09 -15.87 0.99
CA THR A 1003 -14.20 -16.00 -0.47
C THR A 1003 -13.22 -17.02 -1.05
N HIS A 1004 -11.95 -16.99 -0.62
CA HIS A 1004 -10.93 -17.92 -1.08
C HIS A 1004 -11.22 -19.36 -0.62
N LEU A 1005 -11.66 -19.51 0.64
CA LEU A 1005 -12.04 -20.81 1.17
C LEU A 1005 -13.23 -21.41 0.41
N CYS A 1006 -14.25 -20.61 0.12
CA CYS A 1006 -15.41 -21.04 -0.66
C CYS A 1006 -15.01 -21.52 -2.06
N ASP A 1007 -14.12 -20.78 -2.73
CA ASP A 1007 -13.68 -21.09 -4.07
C ASP A 1007 -12.88 -22.41 -4.13
N ILE A 1008 -11.85 -22.54 -3.27
CA ILE A 1008 -11.01 -23.75 -3.26
C ILE A 1008 -11.80 -24.99 -2.82
N LYS A 1009 -12.72 -24.87 -1.86
CA LYS A 1009 -13.58 -25.93 -1.40
C LYS A 1009 -14.53 -26.40 -2.50
N THR A 1010 -15.16 -25.47 -3.21
CA THR A 1010 -16.05 -25.77 -4.35
C THR A 1010 -15.33 -26.55 -5.44
N ILE A 1011 -14.10 -26.17 -5.78
CA ILE A 1011 -13.31 -26.87 -6.79
C ILE A 1011 -12.92 -28.29 -6.32
N LEU A 1012 -12.50 -28.44 -5.08
CA LEU A 1012 -12.15 -29.76 -4.53
C LEU A 1012 -13.34 -30.71 -4.46
N GLU A 1013 -14.55 -30.20 -4.19
CA GLU A 1013 -15.80 -30.97 -4.22
C GLU A 1013 -16.14 -31.42 -5.65
N GLU A 1014 -15.97 -30.53 -6.64
CA GLU A 1014 -16.29 -30.85 -8.04
C GLU A 1014 -15.28 -31.84 -8.65
N ILE A 1015 -13.99 -31.70 -8.32
CA ILE A 1015 -12.97 -32.69 -8.72
C ILE A 1015 -13.28 -34.06 -8.11
N GLY A 1016 -13.70 -34.14 -6.85
CA GLY A 1016 -14.10 -35.40 -6.20
C GLY A 1016 -15.31 -36.06 -6.85
N ARG A 1017 -16.27 -35.27 -7.37
CA ARG A 1017 -17.44 -35.79 -8.09
C ARG A 1017 -17.11 -36.33 -9.49
N SER A 1018 -16.01 -35.93 -10.09
CA SER A 1018 -15.57 -36.39 -11.40
C SER A 1018 -14.70 -37.67 -11.34
N GLU A 1019 -14.25 -38.04 -10.11
CA GLU A 1019 -13.49 -39.28 -9.86
C GLU A 1019 -14.39 -40.47 -9.46
N ASP A 1020 -15.64 -40.21 -9.01
CA ASP A 1020 -16.68 -41.21 -8.79
C ASP A 1020 -17.56 -41.35 -10.04
#